data_a4396183170223a8f8ea13fcfa6e6439
#
_entry.id   a4396183170223a8f8ea13fcfa6e6439
#
_cell.length_a   1.000
_cell.length_b   1.000
_cell.length_c   1.000
_cell.angle_alpha   90.00
_cell.angle_beta   90.00
_cell.angle_gamma   90.00
#
_symmetry.space_group_name_H-M   'P 1'
#
loop_
_entity.id
_entity.type
_entity.pdbx_description
1 polymer ?
#
loop_
_entity_poly.entity_id
_entity_poly.type
_entity_poly.pdbx_seq_one_letter_code
_entity_poly.pdbx_strand_id
1 'polypeptide(L)'
;MKKINFEKIKSLKPKKIKFKKEKKIKEDLDLNKETKKVKTKRRKIRIGYYFLILLTFMAICILIGMAGFFFYIYKSAPEFDPAQLYNKEASLIYDSEGNLIATLGREKRENVSYDELPQVFVDALVATEDARFFQHNGFDLPRFVKASIGQVLGNSGAGGASTLTMQVSKNAFTSLEASGIEGIIRKFTDIYMSIFKIEKNYTKEEILEFYANYAYLGSGAYGVEQASRTYFGKSVSNLSLTEAALIAGLFQAPGGYDPYIYPDAAEGRRNQVLNLMVRHGYLDQETADTAKKIHVKDLLVAEGYSTINKYQGFINTVVKAVEEDTGFNAYDTPMIIHSTMVASKQDVINKFYSGELGYKFKDDLIQVGIALLDNKSGAIIAVGTGRNTKELTFNYATMTNAHPGSTAKPIFEYGPGIEYNKWSTYTPFFDEKDAIKYSTGAVINNWNNSYEGLLTLKKCLAKSKNTCALQAFQQVDNATIYDFVTSIGIKPETSSPSSKFINEAHAVGGFTGVNPVQLAGAYEVFATGGYYTKPYSYTKVEFIETGEVVEPDITKKKVLSPQTAYMITNILYAVTPSTVYGMNSNIATKTGTSSYDNSILRKYGLTSSIIRDSWVATYSPDYTMTFWYGYDALDDEHYACKCYNTMSSSSSNRNQIQGLLVRNMFEKNSKFKSPGGISTVEVELGTIPAQRASEFTPADIRERHMFISGSEPTETSSRYAKLTPPSNLSVIESGNVAHVSWTSPGLPSAVDSAYLENYFNSGYGKFAAKYYQERLEYNKVVIGDFGFEVYLAKGSNTKYVGWTANTNYDIDLSLYSGSWDTVLVKSVYSIFKANASDTVSVYLGAHEDPVTINIKINDVTITKDSSWKGSGPDAITSLKVNGETITDYTATLAISSIKDSDGNEIAIDNMRKKEGNYKVTYQVTFEYNISEDKKKKYTQPATQNVTVTAPVVNESE
;
A
#
# COMPACT_ATOMS: atom_id res chain seq x y z
N MET A 1 -9.19 -35.18 -6.98
CA MET A 1 -8.64 -36.07 -8.02
C MET A 1 -7.14 -35.89 -8.10
N LYS A 2 -6.39 -36.99 -8.34
CA LYS A 2 -4.94 -37.04 -8.13
C LYS A 2 -4.16 -36.12 -9.07
N LYS A 3 -3.37 -35.19 -8.50
CA LYS A 3 -2.38 -34.40 -9.23
C LYS A 3 -1.27 -35.32 -9.76
N ILE A 4 -1.07 -35.30 -11.06
CA ILE A 4 0.06 -35.96 -11.72
C ILE A 4 1.28 -35.05 -11.62
N ASN A 5 2.34 -35.60 -11.06
CA ASN A 5 3.57 -34.89 -10.76
C ASN A 5 4.52 -34.92 -11.96
N PHE A 6 4.80 -33.79 -12.58
CA PHE A 6 5.57 -33.65 -13.83
C PHE A 6 7.09 -33.55 -13.63
N GLU A 7 7.63 -33.78 -12.44
CA GLU A 7 9.05 -33.59 -12.20
C GLU A 7 9.97 -34.78 -12.51
N LYS A 8 9.45 -35.86 -13.08
CA LYS A 8 10.25 -37.10 -13.27
C LYS A 8 10.76 -37.36 -14.68
N ILE A 9 10.65 -36.41 -15.63
CA ILE A 9 11.06 -36.63 -17.04
C ILE A 9 12.28 -35.75 -17.45
N LYS A 10 13.04 -35.23 -16.53
CA LYS A 10 14.21 -34.40 -16.91
C LYS A 10 15.58 -35.00 -16.62
N SER A 11 15.70 -36.31 -16.57
CA SER A 11 16.98 -36.95 -16.29
C SER A 11 17.41 -38.03 -17.25
N LEU A 12 17.22 -37.88 -18.53
CA LEU A 12 17.83 -38.77 -19.53
C LEU A 12 18.69 -37.96 -20.51
N LYS A 13 19.97 -37.92 -20.24
CA LYS A 13 20.99 -37.45 -21.19
C LYS A 13 21.37 -38.59 -22.14
N PRO A 14 21.48 -38.34 -23.43
CA PRO A 14 21.94 -39.36 -24.36
C PRO A 14 23.46 -39.56 -24.28
N LYS A 15 23.88 -40.83 -24.14
CA LYS A 15 25.29 -41.24 -24.22
C LYS A 15 25.80 -41.09 -25.66
N LYS A 16 26.91 -40.41 -25.82
CA LYS A 16 27.71 -40.41 -27.06
C LYS A 16 28.41 -41.76 -27.23
N ILE A 17 28.14 -42.43 -28.34
CA ILE A 17 28.92 -43.59 -28.79
C ILE A 17 29.93 -43.10 -29.83
N LYS A 18 31.20 -43.33 -29.53
CA LYS A 18 32.35 -43.11 -30.45
C LYS A 18 32.46 -44.31 -31.39
N PHE A 19 32.45 -44.08 -32.65
CA PHE A 19 32.88 -45.09 -33.63
C PHE A 19 34.36 -44.84 -34.01
N LYS A 20 35.16 -45.91 -33.86
CA LYS A 20 36.52 -46.02 -34.35
C LYS A 20 36.52 -46.33 -35.82
N LYS A 21 37.49 -45.73 -36.53
CA LYS A 21 37.88 -46.06 -37.86
C LYS A 21 38.56 -47.43 -37.90
N GLU A 22 38.20 -48.24 -38.88
CA GLU A 22 39.16 -49.20 -39.47
C GLU A 22 39.04 -49.20 -40.99
N LYS A 23 40.23 -49.21 -41.61
CA LYS A 23 40.54 -49.38 -43.01
C LYS A 23 40.70 -50.84 -43.30
N LYS A 24 40.32 -51.24 -44.47
CA LYS A 24 40.77 -52.28 -45.47
C LYS A 24 39.58 -52.98 -45.99
N ILE A 25 39.45 -53.25 -47.16
CA ILE A 25 40.15 -53.90 -48.27
C ILE A 25 39.41 -53.60 -49.53
N LYS A 26 40.12 -53.34 -50.56
CA LYS A 26 39.70 -53.35 -51.96
C LYS A 26 39.52 -54.73 -52.38
N GLU A 27 38.73 -54.83 -53.40
CA GLU A 27 38.63 -55.88 -54.36
C GLU A 27 37.38 -56.73 -54.27
N ASP A 28 36.84 -56.81 -55.37
CA ASP A 28 35.95 -57.75 -56.05
C ASP A 28 34.46 -57.38 -56.14
N LEU A 29 34.16 -57.35 -57.41
CA LEU A 29 32.90 -57.63 -58.05
C LEU A 29 31.98 -56.51 -58.43
N ASP A 30 32.29 -56.11 -59.61
CA ASP A 30 31.47 -55.33 -60.51
C ASP A 30 30.31 -56.17 -61.09
N LEU A 31 29.49 -56.81 -60.35
CA LEU A 31 28.28 -57.51 -60.87
C LEU A 31 27.05 -57.38 -60.06
N ASN A 32 27.10 -56.60 -59.00
CA ASN A 32 25.92 -56.38 -58.12
C ASN A 32 25.42 -54.88 -58.01
N LYS A 33 25.86 -54.02 -58.89
CA LYS A 33 25.46 -52.63 -58.88
C LYS A 33 24.06 -52.36 -59.43
N GLU A 34 23.58 -53.17 -60.37
CA GLU A 34 22.28 -52.93 -60.97
C GLU A 34 21.11 -53.48 -60.18
N THR A 35 21.25 -54.61 -59.54
CA THR A 35 20.16 -55.16 -58.66
C THR A 35 19.96 -54.42 -57.34
N LYS A 36 20.99 -53.78 -56.77
CA LYS A 36 20.87 -52.95 -55.59
C LYS A 36 20.20 -51.62 -55.89
N LYS A 37 20.38 -51.02 -57.05
CA LYS A 37 19.72 -49.79 -57.43
C LYS A 37 18.21 -49.97 -57.61
N VAL A 38 17.77 -51.08 -58.13
CA VAL A 38 16.31 -51.31 -58.27
C VAL A 38 15.63 -51.61 -56.91
N LYS A 39 16.28 -52.37 -56.02
CA LYS A 39 15.72 -52.66 -54.74
C LYS A 39 15.62 -51.42 -53.83
N THR A 40 16.59 -50.54 -53.85
CA THR A 40 16.58 -49.27 -53.04
C THR A 40 15.57 -48.29 -53.63
N LYS A 41 15.34 -48.24 -54.91
CA LYS A 41 14.32 -47.37 -55.51
C LYS A 41 12.91 -47.84 -55.19
N ARG A 42 12.64 -49.17 -55.21
CA ARG A 42 11.34 -49.71 -54.79
C ARG A 42 11.06 -49.56 -53.30
N ARG A 43 12.08 -49.58 -52.44
CA ARG A 43 11.90 -49.40 -50.99
C ARG A 43 11.61 -47.93 -50.66
N LYS A 44 12.26 -46.99 -51.31
CA LYS A 44 11.93 -45.55 -51.18
C LYS A 44 10.53 -45.18 -51.64
N ILE A 45 10.09 -45.79 -52.72
CA ILE A 45 8.74 -45.61 -53.27
C ILE A 45 7.69 -46.18 -52.33
N ARG A 46 7.93 -47.30 -51.69
CA ARG A 46 7.00 -47.91 -50.72
C ARG A 46 6.94 -47.06 -49.41
N ILE A 47 8.04 -46.52 -48.92
CA ILE A 47 8.06 -45.67 -47.75
C ILE A 47 7.31 -44.36 -48.04
N GLY A 48 7.51 -43.75 -49.20
CA GLY A 48 6.75 -42.57 -49.63
C GLY A 48 5.25 -42.82 -49.76
N TYR A 49 4.88 -43.99 -50.23
CA TYR A 49 3.48 -44.41 -50.34
C TYR A 49 2.81 -44.61 -48.98
N TYR A 50 3.48 -45.23 -48.02
CA TYR A 50 2.96 -45.38 -46.66
C TYR A 50 2.92 -44.02 -45.89
N PHE A 51 3.89 -43.15 -46.18
CA PHE A 51 3.88 -41.79 -45.65
C PHE A 51 2.70 -40.98 -46.22
N LEU A 52 2.40 -41.15 -47.47
CA LEU A 52 1.25 -40.51 -48.09
C LEU A 52 -0.07 -41.06 -47.55
N ILE A 53 -0.18 -42.36 -47.33
CA ILE A 53 -1.36 -42.96 -46.68
C ILE A 53 -1.52 -42.45 -45.25
N LEU A 54 -0.42 -42.34 -44.49
CA LEU A 54 -0.45 -41.81 -43.16
C LEU A 54 -0.90 -40.34 -43.12
N LEU A 55 -0.39 -39.54 -44.08
CA LEU A 55 -0.82 -38.15 -44.24
C LEU A 55 -2.30 -38.05 -44.61
N THR A 56 -2.77 -38.89 -45.53
CA THR A 56 -4.17 -38.94 -45.93
C THR A 56 -5.07 -39.39 -44.78
N PHE A 57 -4.63 -40.39 -44.03
CA PHE A 57 -5.36 -40.85 -42.83
C PHE A 57 -5.41 -39.76 -41.75
N MET A 58 -4.30 -39.09 -41.51
CA MET A 58 -4.28 -37.93 -40.58
C MET A 58 -5.22 -36.83 -41.06
N ALA A 59 -5.21 -36.50 -42.35
CA ALA A 59 -6.10 -35.50 -42.92
C ALA A 59 -7.59 -35.91 -42.76
N ILE A 60 -7.92 -37.18 -42.96
CA ILE A 60 -9.29 -37.68 -42.74
C ILE A 60 -9.68 -37.58 -41.26
N CYS A 61 -8.79 -37.99 -40.37
CA CYS A 61 -9.03 -37.86 -38.92
C CYS A 61 -9.24 -36.41 -38.50
N ILE A 62 -8.45 -35.46 -39.05
CA ILE A 62 -8.61 -34.04 -38.81
C ILE A 62 -9.97 -33.57 -39.34
N LEU A 63 -10.36 -33.99 -40.54
CA LEU A 63 -11.66 -33.62 -41.11
C LEU A 63 -12.83 -34.16 -40.29
N ILE A 64 -12.75 -35.41 -39.85
CA ILE A 64 -13.77 -35.99 -38.96
C ILE A 64 -13.81 -35.24 -37.62
N GLY A 65 -12.66 -34.92 -37.05
CA GLY A 65 -12.55 -34.11 -35.82
C GLY A 65 -13.16 -32.74 -36.00
N MET A 66 -12.86 -32.06 -37.11
CA MET A 66 -13.46 -30.77 -37.46
C MET A 66 -14.99 -30.86 -37.65
N ALA A 67 -15.45 -31.87 -38.35
CA ALA A 67 -16.89 -32.08 -38.55
C ALA A 67 -17.61 -32.31 -37.20
N GLY A 68 -17.01 -33.11 -36.34
CA GLY A 68 -17.49 -33.33 -34.98
C GLY A 68 -17.52 -32.04 -34.13
N PHE A 69 -16.46 -31.24 -34.27
CA PHE A 69 -16.37 -29.94 -33.59
C PHE A 69 -17.43 -28.95 -34.10
N PHE A 70 -17.63 -28.84 -35.39
CA PHE A 70 -18.69 -27.98 -35.93
C PHE A 70 -20.10 -28.48 -35.60
N PHE A 71 -20.28 -29.80 -35.55
CA PHE A 71 -21.53 -30.36 -35.09
C PHE A 71 -21.80 -30.06 -33.62
N TYR A 72 -20.75 -30.10 -32.79
CA TYR A 72 -20.85 -29.67 -31.40
C TYR A 72 -21.23 -28.19 -31.28
N ILE A 73 -20.57 -27.30 -32.06
CA ILE A 73 -20.91 -25.86 -32.08
C ILE A 73 -22.38 -25.65 -32.47
N TYR A 74 -22.81 -26.34 -33.52
CA TYR A 74 -24.21 -26.24 -33.95
C TYR A 74 -25.23 -26.66 -32.88
N LYS A 75 -24.93 -27.69 -32.13
CA LYS A 75 -25.80 -28.21 -31.06
C LYS A 75 -25.77 -27.36 -29.79
N SER A 76 -24.63 -26.76 -29.50
CA SER A 76 -24.42 -25.96 -28.27
C SER A 76 -24.64 -24.46 -28.49
N ALA A 77 -24.84 -24.00 -29.70
CA ALA A 77 -25.15 -22.61 -30.00
C ALA A 77 -26.48 -22.18 -29.30
N PRO A 78 -26.50 -21.00 -28.70
CA PRO A 78 -27.73 -20.48 -28.11
C PRO A 78 -28.85 -20.34 -29.11
N GLU A 79 -30.08 -20.39 -28.64
CA GLU A 79 -31.25 -20.14 -29.44
C GLU A 79 -31.24 -18.68 -29.92
N PHE A 80 -31.51 -18.47 -31.19
CA PHE A 80 -31.50 -17.13 -31.75
C PHE A 80 -32.83 -16.46 -31.45
N ASP A 81 -32.84 -15.55 -30.48
CA ASP A 81 -33.96 -14.69 -30.15
C ASP A 81 -33.65 -13.25 -30.63
N PRO A 82 -34.40 -12.72 -31.60
CA PRO A 82 -34.27 -11.34 -32.05
C PRO A 82 -34.41 -10.30 -30.98
N ALA A 83 -35.16 -10.57 -29.94
CA ALA A 83 -35.36 -9.62 -28.85
C ALA A 83 -34.06 -9.31 -28.10
N GLN A 84 -33.13 -10.23 -28.06
CA GLN A 84 -31.81 -10.01 -27.44
C GLN A 84 -30.95 -8.98 -28.18
N LEU A 85 -31.25 -8.70 -29.45
CA LEU A 85 -30.58 -7.62 -30.20
C LEU A 85 -31.02 -6.23 -29.77
N TYR A 86 -32.18 -6.12 -29.15
CA TYR A 86 -32.79 -4.85 -28.75
C TYR A 86 -32.85 -4.63 -27.24
N ASN A 87 -32.87 -5.70 -26.46
CA ASN A 87 -33.14 -5.59 -25.04
C ASN A 87 -32.13 -6.42 -24.24
N LYS A 88 -31.25 -5.77 -23.49
CA LYS A 88 -30.62 -6.38 -22.31
C LYS A 88 -31.36 -5.95 -21.05
N GLU A 89 -31.54 -6.90 -20.15
CA GLU A 89 -31.96 -6.59 -18.80
C GLU A 89 -30.89 -5.70 -18.12
N ALA A 90 -31.33 -4.85 -17.22
CA ALA A 90 -30.42 -3.99 -16.48
C ALA A 90 -29.83 -4.75 -15.30
N SER A 91 -28.60 -4.43 -14.93
CA SER A 91 -28.08 -4.87 -13.65
C SER A 91 -28.72 -4.06 -12.52
N LEU A 92 -29.06 -4.75 -11.45
CA LEU A 92 -29.67 -4.17 -10.25
C LEU A 92 -28.68 -4.21 -9.10
N ILE A 93 -28.47 -3.08 -8.44
CA ILE A 93 -27.60 -3.02 -7.26
C ILE A 93 -28.44 -2.66 -6.04
N TYR A 94 -28.37 -3.50 -5.04
CA TYR A 94 -29.06 -3.33 -3.76
C TYR A 94 -28.07 -2.94 -2.66
N ASP A 95 -28.51 -2.15 -1.68
CA ASP A 95 -27.76 -1.88 -0.47
C ASP A 95 -27.83 -3.05 0.53
N SER A 96 -27.17 -2.90 1.67
CA SER A 96 -27.14 -3.93 2.71
C SER A 96 -28.50 -4.23 3.36
N GLU A 97 -29.47 -3.35 3.19
CA GLU A 97 -30.84 -3.50 3.70
C GLU A 97 -31.80 -4.05 2.64
N GLY A 98 -31.32 -4.25 1.41
CA GLY A 98 -32.10 -4.76 0.30
C GLY A 98 -32.86 -3.67 -0.48
N ASN A 99 -32.54 -2.40 -0.28
CA ASN A 99 -33.12 -1.32 -1.07
C ASN A 99 -32.37 -1.20 -2.40
N LEU A 100 -33.10 -1.02 -3.50
CA LEU A 100 -32.51 -0.78 -4.80
C LEU A 100 -31.82 0.60 -4.83
N ILE A 101 -30.53 0.64 -5.08
CA ILE A 101 -29.74 1.86 -5.12
C ILE A 101 -29.30 2.26 -6.53
N ALA A 102 -29.23 1.31 -7.46
CA ALA A 102 -28.92 1.60 -8.84
C ALA A 102 -29.49 0.57 -9.79
N THR A 103 -29.81 1.04 -10.97
CA THR A 103 -30.11 0.23 -12.16
C THR A 103 -29.07 0.57 -13.22
N LEU A 104 -28.19 -0.37 -13.58
CA LEU A 104 -27.12 -0.14 -14.52
C LEU A 104 -27.48 -0.71 -15.90
N GLY A 105 -27.21 0.04 -16.94
CA GLY A 105 -27.38 -0.43 -18.32
C GLY A 105 -28.76 -0.18 -18.93
N ARG A 106 -29.77 0.33 -18.19
CA ARG A 106 -31.11 0.47 -18.74
C ARG A 106 -31.60 1.90 -18.95
N GLU A 107 -31.16 2.87 -18.22
CA GLU A 107 -31.72 4.23 -18.39
C GLU A 107 -30.90 5.04 -19.38
N LYS A 108 -31.53 5.48 -20.41
CA LYS A 108 -31.07 6.34 -21.51
C LYS A 108 -30.47 5.61 -22.72
N ARG A 109 -31.14 4.61 -23.23
CA ARG A 109 -30.91 4.23 -24.63
C ARG A 109 -31.86 5.02 -25.50
N GLU A 110 -31.36 5.98 -26.19
CA GLU A 110 -32.02 6.53 -27.37
C GLU A 110 -31.47 5.71 -28.54
N ASN A 111 -32.24 4.71 -28.99
CA ASN A 111 -31.89 3.94 -30.17
C ASN A 111 -31.99 4.85 -31.39
N VAL A 112 -30.98 4.82 -32.22
CA VAL A 112 -30.96 5.51 -33.50
C VAL A 112 -31.04 4.49 -34.63
N SER A 113 -31.80 4.85 -35.66
CA SER A 113 -31.79 4.06 -36.90
C SER A 113 -30.53 4.29 -37.70
N TYR A 114 -30.20 3.38 -38.61
CA TYR A 114 -29.02 3.52 -39.45
C TYR A 114 -29.03 4.84 -40.22
N ASP A 115 -30.18 5.31 -40.69
CA ASP A 115 -30.31 6.57 -41.47
C ASP A 115 -29.94 7.82 -40.63
N GLU A 116 -29.96 7.72 -39.28
CA GLU A 116 -29.56 8.80 -38.39
C GLU A 116 -28.06 8.82 -38.13
N LEU A 117 -27.36 7.73 -38.47
CA LEU A 117 -25.92 7.65 -38.30
C LEU A 117 -25.23 8.44 -39.45
N PRO A 118 -24.43 9.47 -39.13
CA PRO A 118 -23.76 10.20 -40.18
C PRO A 118 -22.70 9.32 -40.88
N GLN A 119 -22.58 9.44 -42.16
CA GLN A 119 -21.66 8.63 -42.98
C GLN A 119 -20.21 8.67 -42.42
N VAL A 120 -19.78 9.81 -41.89
CA VAL A 120 -18.43 9.96 -41.30
C VAL A 120 -18.24 9.07 -40.06
N PHE A 121 -19.28 8.80 -39.31
CA PHE A 121 -19.22 7.85 -38.19
C PHE A 121 -19.19 6.40 -38.67
N VAL A 122 -20.02 6.07 -39.65
CA VAL A 122 -20.04 4.74 -40.24
C VAL A 122 -18.65 4.39 -40.84
N ASP A 123 -18.05 5.33 -41.56
CA ASP A 123 -16.72 5.20 -42.14
C ASP A 123 -15.64 5.02 -41.07
N ALA A 124 -15.68 5.80 -40.00
CA ALA A 124 -14.76 5.70 -38.88
C ALA A 124 -14.85 4.34 -38.14
N LEU A 125 -16.08 3.89 -37.91
CA LEU A 125 -16.35 2.61 -37.25
C LEU A 125 -15.89 1.45 -38.10
N VAL A 126 -16.27 1.41 -39.37
CA VAL A 126 -15.91 0.35 -40.33
C VAL A 126 -14.39 0.33 -40.56
N ALA A 127 -13.76 1.49 -40.75
CA ALA A 127 -12.31 1.56 -40.91
C ALA A 127 -11.56 1.01 -39.70
N THR A 128 -12.13 1.14 -38.53
CA THR A 128 -11.48 0.76 -37.26
C THR A 128 -11.71 -0.69 -36.90
N GLU A 129 -12.96 -1.13 -36.96
CA GLU A 129 -13.37 -2.44 -36.46
C GLU A 129 -13.32 -3.50 -37.56
N ASP A 130 -13.81 -3.17 -38.75
CA ASP A 130 -13.95 -4.14 -39.80
C ASP A 130 -13.93 -3.52 -41.21
N ALA A 131 -12.76 -3.18 -41.68
CA ALA A 131 -12.60 -2.45 -42.95
C ALA A 131 -13.17 -3.15 -44.22
N ARG A 132 -13.59 -4.42 -44.12
CA ARG A 132 -14.22 -5.17 -45.20
C ARG A 132 -15.62 -5.63 -44.86
N PHE A 133 -16.25 -4.99 -43.93
CA PHE A 133 -17.57 -5.34 -43.41
C PHE A 133 -18.62 -5.58 -44.51
N PHE A 134 -18.67 -4.70 -45.48
CA PHE A 134 -19.59 -4.80 -46.63
C PHE A 134 -19.19 -5.86 -47.69
N GLN A 135 -18.03 -6.55 -47.53
CA GLN A 135 -17.47 -7.48 -48.52
C GLN A 135 -17.57 -8.95 -48.08
N HIS A 136 -17.98 -9.24 -46.86
CA HIS A 136 -18.11 -10.61 -46.37
C HIS A 136 -19.46 -10.81 -45.64
N ASN A 137 -19.84 -12.07 -45.44
CA ASN A 137 -21.06 -12.45 -44.79
C ASN A 137 -20.78 -12.97 -43.38
N GLY A 138 -20.54 -12.06 -42.42
CA GLY A 138 -20.35 -12.36 -41.04
C GLY A 138 -18.97 -12.84 -40.61
N PHE A 139 -18.16 -13.35 -41.56
CA PHE A 139 -16.84 -13.88 -41.29
C PHE A 139 -15.82 -13.50 -42.38
N ASP A 140 -14.72 -12.86 -41.96
CA ASP A 140 -13.62 -12.49 -42.85
C ASP A 140 -12.49 -13.52 -42.77
N LEU A 141 -12.56 -14.57 -43.58
CA LEU A 141 -11.56 -15.64 -43.60
C LEU A 141 -10.12 -15.16 -43.85
N PRO A 142 -9.82 -14.27 -44.82
CA PRO A 142 -8.46 -13.76 -44.99
C PRO A 142 -7.90 -13.03 -43.79
N ARG A 143 -8.73 -12.21 -43.12
CA ARG A 143 -8.33 -11.49 -41.89
C ARG A 143 -8.09 -12.45 -40.75
N PHE A 144 -8.94 -13.44 -40.59
CA PHE A 144 -8.82 -14.47 -39.56
C PHE A 144 -7.54 -15.30 -39.72
N VAL A 145 -7.22 -15.73 -40.95
CA VAL A 145 -5.99 -16.47 -41.20
C VAL A 145 -4.75 -15.63 -40.93
N LYS A 146 -4.76 -14.37 -41.37
CA LYS A 146 -3.66 -13.44 -41.11
C LYS A 146 -3.44 -13.22 -39.62
N ALA A 147 -4.48 -12.98 -38.85
CA ALA A 147 -4.41 -12.78 -37.39
C ALA A 147 -3.94 -14.04 -36.66
N SER A 148 -4.44 -15.24 -37.09
CA SER A 148 -4.05 -16.51 -36.51
C SER A 148 -2.58 -16.83 -36.72
N ILE A 149 -2.06 -16.58 -37.96
CA ILE A 149 -0.63 -16.75 -38.26
C ILE A 149 0.20 -15.74 -37.44
N GLY A 150 -0.25 -14.50 -37.32
CA GLY A 150 0.42 -13.46 -36.54
C GLY A 150 0.57 -13.84 -35.06
N GLN A 151 -0.47 -14.38 -34.47
CA GLN A 151 -0.42 -14.85 -33.08
C GLN A 151 0.56 -16.03 -32.90
N VAL A 152 0.56 -17.00 -33.83
CA VAL A 152 1.50 -18.13 -33.77
C VAL A 152 2.96 -17.68 -33.93
N LEU A 153 3.19 -16.61 -34.68
CA LEU A 153 4.52 -16.02 -34.87
C LEU A 153 4.91 -14.98 -33.78
N GLY A 154 4.09 -14.78 -32.77
CA GLY A 154 4.38 -13.84 -31.68
C GLY A 154 4.27 -12.36 -32.05
N ASN A 155 3.62 -12.05 -33.19
CA ASN A 155 3.43 -10.69 -33.65
C ASN A 155 2.10 -10.11 -33.14
N SER A 156 2.14 -9.39 -32.03
CA SER A 156 0.99 -8.73 -31.42
C SER A 156 0.35 -7.64 -32.30
N GLY A 157 1.05 -7.20 -33.36
CA GLY A 157 0.56 -6.18 -34.30
C GLY A 157 -0.35 -6.72 -35.43
N ALA A 158 -0.71 -8.00 -35.40
CA ALA A 158 -1.47 -8.61 -36.49
C ALA A 158 -2.97 -8.21 -36.56
N GLY A 159 -3.46 -7.43 -35.62
CA GLY A 159 -4.85 -6.95 -35.52
C GLY A 159 -5.84 -7.98 -35.02
N GLY A 160 -7.05 -7.56 -34.67
CA GLY A 160 -8.14 -8.45 -34.26
C GLY A 160 -8.73 -9.24 -35.42
N ALA A 161 -9.18 -10.46 -35.13
CA ALA A 161 -9.76 -11.39 -36.13
C ALA A 161 -11.30 -11.37 -36.14
N SER A 162 -11.94 -10.62 -35.28
CA SER A 162 -13.41 -10.56 -35.16
C SER A 162 -13.99 -9.57 -36.16
N THR A 163 -15.11 -9.90 -36.77
CA THR A 163 -15.90 -8.99 -37.58
C THR A 163 -16.91 -8.23 -36.71
N LEU A 164 -17.49 -7.15 -37.23
CA LEU A 164 -18.58 -6.45 -36.59
C LEU A 164 -19.73 -7.37 -36.22
N THR A 165 -20.14 -8.23 -37.17
CA THR A 165 -21.21 -9.20 -36.93
C THR A 165 -20.87 -10.19 -35.78
N MET A 166 -19.62 -10.62 -35.71
CA MET A 166 -19.15 -11.47 -34.59
C MET A 166 -19.19 -10.73 -33.28
N GLN A 167 -18.92 -9.44 -33.27
CA GLN A 167 -19.03 -8.62 -32.06
C GLN A 167 -20.48 -8.43 -31.65
N VAL A 168 -21.41 -8.23 -32.59
CA VAL A 168 -22.84 -8.23 -32.31
C VAL A 168 -23.27 -9.57 -31.72
N SER A 169 -22.84 -10.69 -32.33
CA SER A 169 -23.11 -12.02 -31.78
C SER A 169 -22.58 -12.18 -30.36
N LYS A 170 -21.31 -11.80 -30.16
CA LYS A 170 -20.70 -11.84 -28.82
C LYS A 170 -21.53 -11.07 -27.80
N ASN A 171 -21.90 -9.87 -28.15
CA ASN A 171 -22.58 -8.98 -27.22
C ASN A 171 -24.01 -9.42 -26.93
N ALA A 172 -24.74 -9.96 -27.89
CA ALA A 172 -26.13 -10.34 -27.74
C ALA A 172 -26.34 -11.77 -27.23
N PHE A 173 -25.51 -12.74 -27.61
CA PHE A 173 -25.81 -14.15 -27.40
C PHE A 173 -24.73 -14.94 -26.64
N THR A 174 -23.49 -14.48 -26.61
CA THR A 174 -22.36 -15.26 -26.03
C THR A 174 -21.50 -14.44 -25.09
N SER A 175 -22.10 -13.56 -24.33
CA SER A 175 -21.48 -12.49 -23.53
C SER A 175 -20.42 -12.94 -22.52
N LEU A 176 -20.27 -14.21 -22.25
CA LEU A 176 -19.28 -14.72 -21.28
C LEU A 176 -17.86 -14.66 -21.86
N GLU A 177 -16.98 -13.97 -21.18
CA GLU A 177 -15.56 -13.99 -21.52
C GLU A 177 -14.94 -15.31 -21.09
N ALA A 178 -14.68 -16.19 -22.06
CA ALA A 178 -14.08 -17.48 -21.86
C ALA A 178 -12.62 -17.47 -22.34
N SER A 179 -11.73 -18.10 -21.58
CA SER A 179 -10.32 -18.27 -21.94
C SER A 179 -10.00 -19.73 -22.25
N GLY A 180 -8.88 -19.99 -22.91
CA GLY A 180 -8.47 -21.35 -23.23
C GLY A 180 -9.39 -22.03 -24.22
N ILE A 181 -9.78 -23.28 -23.99
CA ILE A 181 -10.63 -24.07 -24.88
C ILE A 181 -12.03 -23.49 -24.99
N GLU A 182 -12.60 -23.02 -23.93
CA GLU A 182 -13.91 -22.37 -23.90
C GLU A 182 -13.93 -21.10 -24.73
N GLY A 183 -12.87 -20.29 -24.68
CA GLY A 183 -12.72 -19.15 -25.58
C GLY A 183 -12.65 -19.51 -27.06
N ILE A 184 -12.08 -20.65 -27.40
CA ILE A 184 -12.11 -21.17 -28.78
C ILE A 184 -13.52 -21.58 -29.18
N ILE A 185 -14.21 -22.34 -28.34
CA ILE A 185 -15.60 -22.76 -28.59
C ILE A 185 -16.49 -21.53 -28.79
N ARG A 186 -16.44 -20.56 -27.89
CA ARG A 186 -17.20 -19.33 -28.02
C ARG A 186 -16.91 -18.63 -29.35
N LYS A 187 -15.66 -18.46 -29.72
CA LYS A 187 -15.30 -17.78 -30.95
C LYS A 187 -15.85 -18.47 -32.20
N PHE A 188 -15.90 -19.78 -32.20
CA PHE A 188 -16.54 -20.54 -33.31
C PHE A 188 -18.07 -20.49 -33.22
N THR A 189 -18.64 -20.36 -32.05
CA THR A 189 -20.08 -20.11 -31.87
C THR A 189 -20.44 -18.72 -32.42
N ASP A 190 -19.64 -17.69 -32.13
CA ASP A 190 -19.84 -16.35 -32.72
C ASP A 190 -19.78 -16.38 -34.24
N ILE A 191 -18.84 -17.11 -34.81
CA ILE A 191 -18.74 -17.29 -36.28
C ILE A 191 -20.02 -17.96 -36.81
N TYR A 192 -20.48 -19.04 -36.16
CA TYR A 192 -21.70 -19.73 -36.54
C TYR A 192 -22.94 -18.80 -36.48
N MET A 193 -23.13 -18.09 -35.37
CA MET A 193 -24.24 -17.17 -35.16
C MET A 193 -24.20 -16.03 -36.20
N SER A 194 -23.01 -15.48 -36.44
CA SER A 194 -22.82 -14.42 -37.44
C SER A 194 -23.25 -14.83 -38.83
N ILE A 195 -22.77 -15.97 -39.35
CA ILE A 195 -23.01 -16.41 -40.68
C ILE A 195 -24.44 -16.94 -40.89
N PHE A 196 -24.91 -17.77 -39.99
CA PHE A 196 -26.12 -18.56 -40.17
C PHE A 196 -27.37 -17.99 -39.50
N LYS A 197 -27.17 -17.02 -38.60
CA LYS A 197 -28.29 -16.43 -37.88
C LYS A 197 -28.40 -14.92 -38.14
N ILE A 198 -27.40 -14.13 -37.90
CA ILE A 198 -27.46 -12.68 -37.98
C ILE A 198 -27.49 -12.22 -39.43
N GLU A 199 -26.43 -12.49 -40.21
CA GLU A 199 -26.33 -12.06 -41.63
C GLU A 199 -27.37 -12.68 -42.57
N LYS A 200 -28.03 -13.72 -42.08
CA LYS A 200 -29.13 -14.32 -42.86
C LYS A 200 -30.45 -13.58 -42.68
N ASN A 201 -30.63 -12.93 -41.56
CA ASN A 201 -31.90 -12.31 -41.19
C ASN A 201 -31.89 -10.78 -41.24
N TYR A 202 -30.68 -10.18 -41.26
CA TYR A 202 -30.51 -8.72 -41.18
C TYR A 202 -29.57 -8.22 -42.26
N THR A 203 -29.79 -7.01 -42.71
CA THR A 203 -28.91 -6.29 -43.63
C THR A 203 -27.65 -5.76 -42.91
N LYS A 204 -26.68 -5.31 -43.68
CA LYS A 204 -25.47 -4.70 -43.16
C LYS A 204 -25.75 -3.43 -42.34
N GLU A 205 -26.71 -2.66 -42.79
CA GLU A 205 -27.20 -1.44 -42.17
C GLU A 205 -27.80 -1.76 -40.82
N GLU A 206 -28.71 -2.74 -40.76
CA GLU A 206 -29.33 -3.18 -39.48
C GLU A 206 -28.27 -3.73 -38.49
N ILE A 207 -27.27 -4.45 -38.98
CA ILE A 207 -26.18 -4.96 -38.14
C ILE A 207 -25.33 -3.83 -37.59
N LEU A 208 -25.05 -2.79 -38.35
CA LEU A 208 -24.38 -1.58 -37.88
C LEU A 208 -25.22 -0.81 -36.84
N GLU A 209 -26.53 -0.74 -37.07
CA GLU A 209 -27.47 -0.15 -36.13
C GLU A 209 -27.45 -0.88 -34.78
N PHE A 210 -27.49 -2.20 -34.76
CA PHE A 210 -27.39 -2.99 -33.54
C PHE A 210 -26.07 -2.72 -32.82
N TYR A 211 -24.97 -2.72 -33.57
CA TYR A 211 -23.66 -2.49 -33.02
C TYR A 211 -23.52 -1.10 -32.39
N ALA A 212 -24.00 -0.07 -33.08
CA ALA A 212 -23.96 1.32 -32.65
C ALA A 212 -24.80 1.59 -31.40
N ASN A 213 -25.97 0.94 -31.31
CA ASN A 213 -26.90 1.15 -30.19
C ASN A 213 -26.55 0.33 -28.95
N TYR A 214 -25.71 -0.69 -29.10
CA TYR A 214 -25.51 -1.70 -28.05
C TYR A 214 -24.36 -1.41 -27.10
N ALA A 215 -23.28 -0.83 -27.58
CA ALA A 215 -22.02 -0.74 -26.87
C ALA A 215 -22.05 0.28 -25.74
N TYR A 216 -21.39 -0.06 -24.62
CA TYR A 216 -21.00 0.91 -23.60
C TYR A 216 -19.79 1.70 -24.13
N LEU A 217 -19.83 3.01 -24.00
CA LEU A 217 -18.86 3.93 -24.59
C LEU A 217 -18.19 4.88 -23.58
N GLY A 218 -18.23 4.54 -22.29
CA GLY A 218 -17.65 5.34 -21.21
C GLY A 218 -18.62 6.34 -20.61
N SER A 219 -18.28 6.93 -19.48
CA SER A 219 -19.04 7.97 -18.76
C SER A 219 -20.57 7.69 -18.65
N GLY A 220 -20.94 6.42 -18.48
CA GLY A 220 -22.36 6.01 -18.37
C GLY A 220 -23.14 6.01 -19.68
N ALA A 221 -22.51 6.22 -20.82
CA ALA A 221 -23.17 6.29 -22.12
C ALA A 221 -23.29 4.90 -22.78
N TYR A 222 -24.53 4.54 -23.13
CA TYR A 222 -24.87 3.33 -23.89
C TYR A 222 -25.43 3.69 -25.25
N GLY A 223 -24.80 3.18 -26.29
CA GLY A 223 -25.07 3.55 -27.68
C GLY A 223 -24.51 4.90 -28.06
N VAL A 224 -24.39 5.07 -29.36
CA VAL A 224 -23.70 6.23 -29.95
C VAL A 224 -24.45 7.54 -29.77
N GLU A 225 -25.77 7.52 -29.72
CA GLU A 225 -26.58 8.73 -29.48
C GLU A 225 -26.31 9.27 -28.07
N GLN A 226 -26.37 8.40 -27.08
CA GLN A 226 -26.07 8.76 -25.71
C GLN A 226 -24.65 9.24 -25.56
N ALA A 227 -23.68 8.57 -26.19
CA ALA A 227 -22.27 8.98 -26.16
C ALA A 227 -22.09 10.37 -26.80
N SER A 228 -22.73 10.63 -27.93
CA SER A 228 -22.70 11.94 -28.60
C SER A 228 -23.28 13.05 -27.71
N ARG A 229 -24.41 12.80 -27.06
CA ARG A 229 -25.01 13.76 -26.12
C ARG A 229 -24.14 13.96 -24.88
N THR A 230 -23.59 12.87 -24.36
CA THR A 230 -22.76 12.93 -23.15
C THR A 230 -21.48 13.73 -23.39
N TYR A 231 -20.78 13.45 -24.47
CA TYR A 231 -19.47 14.07 -24.73
C TYR A 231 -19.58 15.41 -25.44
N PHE A 232 -20.55 15.57 -26.35
CA PHE A 232 -20.61 16.73 -27.24
C PHE A 232 -21.92 17.53 -27.14
N GLY A 233 -22.88 17.11 -26.33
CA GLY A 233 -24.14 17.83 -26.12
C GLY A 233 -25.08 17.85 -27.31
N LYS A 234 -24.89 16.98 -28.30
CA LYS A 234 -25.66 16.96 -29.54
C LYS A 234 -25.98 15.55 -30.03
N SER A 235 -26.98 15.43 -30.93
CA SER A 235 -27.30 14.17 -31.56
C SER A 235 -26.15 13.61 -32.40
N VAL A 236 -26.07 12.29 -32.45
CA VAL A 236 -25.11 11.55 -33.29
C VAL A 236 -25.13 11.98 -34.75
N SER A 237 -26.30 12.34 -35.29
CA SER A 237 -26.44 12.80 -36.65
C SER A 237 -25.65 14.08 -36.99
N ASN A 238 -25.23 14.82 -35.98
CA ASN A 238 -24.48 16.08 -36.11
C ASN A 238 -22.99 15.93 -35.76
N LEU A 239 -22.48 14.74 -35.68
CA LEU A 239 -21.07 14.51 -35.39
C LEU A 239 -20.15 15.06 -36.50
N SER A 240 -19.14 15.80 -36.11
CA SER A 240 -18.00 16.15 -36.97
C SER A 240 -17.07 14.93 -37.12
N LEU A 241 -16.15 15.00 -38.08
CA LEU A 241 -15.14 13.95 -38.30
C LEU A 241 -14.36 13.60 -37.03
N THR A 242 -13.93 14.61 -36.28
CA THR A 242 -13.11 14.44 -35.09
C THR A 242 -13.87 13.74 -33.96
N GLU A 243 -15.12 14.11 -33.79
CA GLU A 243 -16.03 13.52 -32.80
C GLU A 243 -16.43 12.11 -33.16
N ALA A 244 -16.77 11.87 -34.43
CA ALA A 244 -17.06 10.55 -34.97
C ALA A 244 -15.87 9.58 -34.80
N ALA A 245 -14.66 10.04 -35.13
CA ALA A 245 -13.45 9.26 -34.91
C ALA A 245 -13.16 8.99 -33.43
N LEU A 246 -13.47 9.93 -32.54
CA LEU A 246 -13.34 9.72 -31.11
C LEU A 246 -14.30 8.63 -30.62
N ILE A 247 -15.60 8.75 -30.91
CA ILE A 247 -16.59 7.73 -30.51
C ILE A 247 -16.23 6.36 -31.09
N ALA A 248 -15.89 6.27 -32.37
CA ALA A 248 -15.48 5.01 -33.00
C ALA A 248 -14.24 4.38 -32.30
N GLY A 249 -13.39 5.20 -31.72
CA GLY A 249 -12.24 4.78 -30.94
C GLY A 249 -12.59 4.13 -29.60
N LEU A 250 -13.69 4.54 -28.97
CA LEU A 250 -14.10 4.07 -27.65
C LEU A 250 -14.57 2.62 -27.62
N PHE A 251 -15.03 2.07 -28.74
CA PHE A 251 -15.50 0.68 -28.83
C PHE A 251 -14.46 -0.35 -28.43
N GLN A 252 -13.17 -0.04 -28.55
CA GLN A 252 -12.11 -0.98 -28.20
C GLN A 252 -11.93 -1.15 -26.70
N ALA A 253 -11.96 -0.07 -25.94
CA ALA A 253 -11.73 -0.08 -24.50
C ALA A 253 -12.32 1.19 -23.88
N PRO A 254 -13.62 1.28 -23.68
CA PRO A 254 -14.29 2.50 -23.24
C PRO A 254 -13.78 3.04 -21.89
N GLY A 255 -13.47 2.17 -20.94
CA GLY A 255 -12.89 2.58 -19.68
C GLY A 255 -11.44 3.06 -19.74
N GLY A 256 -10.69 2.65 -20.77
CA GLY A 256 -9.30 3.06 -20.96
C GLY A 256 -9.12 4.30 -21.84
N TYR A 257 -10.16 4.66 -22.59
CA TYR A 257 -10.15 5.80 -23.50
C TYR A 257 -11.25 6.82 -23.20
N ASP A 258 -11.86 6.74 -22.02
CA ASP A 258 -12.87 7.73 -21.62
C ASP A 258 -12.28 9.14 -21.69
N PRO A 259 -12.82 10.04 -22.53
CA PRO A 259 -12.20 11.33 -22.80
C PRO A 259 -12.27 12.32 -21.65
N TYR A 260 -13.18 12.13 -20.71
CA TYR A 260 -13.19 12.94 -19.50
C TYR A 260 -12.11 12.49 -18.51
N ILE A 261 -11.79 11.19 -18.51
CA ILE A 261 -10.84 10.60 -17.57
C ILE A 261 -9.41 10.63 -18.11
N TYR A 262 -9.28 10.19 -19.36
CA TYR A 262 -8.00 9.98 -20.03
C TYR A 262 -7.93 10.72 -21.37
N PRO A 263 -8.05 12.05 -21.37
CA PRO A 263 -8.14 12.85 -22.61
C PRO A 263 -6.97 12.61 -23.54
N ASP A 264 -5.78 12.44 -23.03
CA ASP A 264 -4.58 12.21 -23.85
C ASP A 264 -4.57 10.81 -24.48
N ALA A 265 -5.05 9.80 -23.74
CA ALA A 265 -5.22 8.45 -24.28
C ALA A 265 -6.35 8.39 -25.32
N ALA A 266 -7.44 9.10 -25.05
CA ALA A 266 -8.56 9.27 -26.00
C ALA A 266 -8.12 9.97 -27.28
N GLU A 267 -7.31 11.02 -27.17
CA GLU A 267 -6.74 11.73 -28.30
C GLU A 267 -5.81 10.85 -29.11
N GLY A 268 -4.94 10.11 -28.46
CA GLY A 268 -4.08 9.12 -29.11
C GLY A 268 -4.88 8.05 -29.86
N ARG A 269 -5.97 7.57 -29.28
CA ARG A 269 -6.86 6.56 -29.90
C ARG A 269 -7.65 7.14 -31.06
N ARG A 270 -8.22 8.35 -30.94
CA ARG A 270 -8.86 9.07 -32.03
C ARG A 270 -7.90 9.25 -33.22
N ASN A 271 -6.67 9.62 -32.96
CA ASN A 271 -5.66 9.79 -34.00
C ASN A 271 -5.34 8.47 -34.71
N GLN A 272 -5.40 7.35 -34.01
CA GLN A 272 -5.29 6.03 -34.65
C GLN A 272 -6.47 5.75 -35.56
N VAL A 273 -7.71 6.07 -35.15
CA VAL A 273 -8.90 5.93 -35.99
C VAL A 273 -8.77 6.74 -37.27
N LEU A 274 -8.40 8.00 -37.18
CA LEU A 274 -8.17 8.86 -38.36
C LEU A 274 -7.11 8.27 -39.30
N ASN A 275 -6.03 7.71 -38.76
CA ASN A 275 -5.03 7.01 -39.58
C ASN A 275 -5.57 5.76 -40.27
N LEU A 276 -6.48 5.03 -39.61
CA LEU A 276 -7.14 3.88 -40.20
C LEU A 276 -8.12 4.29 -41.32
N MET A 277 -8.84 5.39 -41.14
CA MET A 277 -9.69 5.95 -42.20
C MET A 277 -8.88 6.32 -43.41
N VAL A 278 -7.75 6.97 -43.26
CA VAL A 278 -6.82 7.28 -44.38
C VAL A 278 -6.32 6.00 -45.03
N ARG A 279 -5.87 5.05 -44.24
CA ARG A 279 -5.33 3.78 -44.72
C ARG A 279 -6.32 2.97 -45.55
N HIS A 280 -7.60 3.07 -45.21
CA HIS A 280 -8.68 2.34 -45.91
C HIS A 280 -9.42 3.16 -46.96
N GLY A 281 -8.97 4.40 -47.20
CA GLY A 281 -9.45 5.22 -48.30
C GLY A 281 -10.75 5.99 -48.03
N TYR A 282 -11.13 6.13 -46.78
CA TYR A 282 -12.27 6.91 -46.38
C TYR A 282 -11.95 8.41 -46.18
N LEU A 283 -10.69 8.73 -46.04
CA LEU A 283 -10.23 10.10 -45.76
C LEU A 283 -8.89 10.35 -46.45
N ASP A 284 -8.64 11.55 -46.90
CA ASP A 284 -7.31 11.96 -47.33
C ASP A 284 -6.42 12.39 -46.12
N GLN A 285 -5.11 12.40 -46.35
CA GLN A 285 -4.14 12.66 -45.28
C GLN A 285 -4.25 14.10 -44.71
N GLU A 286 -4.53 15.08 -45.56
CA GLU A 286 -4.59 16.50 -45.16
C GLU A 286 -5.77 16.75 -44.23
N THR A 287 -6.91 16.19 -44.56
CA THR A 287 -8.12 16.24 -43.72
C THR A 287 -7.89 15.56 -42.39
N ALA A 288 -7.24 14.38 -42.37
CA ALA A 288 -6.89 13.69 -41.14
C ALA A 288 -5.96 14.53 -40.26
N ASP A 289 -4.94 15.12 -40.85
CA ASP A 289 -3.97 15.91 -40.10
C ASP A 289 -4.57 17.24 -39.56
N THR A 290 -5.59 17.75 -40.21
CA THR A 290 -6.38 18.87 -39.70
C THR A 290 -7.25 18.46 -38.53
N ALA A 291 -7.92 17.32 -38.61
CA ALA A 291 -8.71 16.79 -37.52
C ALA A 291 -7.89 16.50 -36.26
N LYS A 292 -6.66 16.04 -36.43
CA LYS A 292 -5.74 15.76 -35.30
C LYS A 292 -5.28 17.00 -34.53
N LYS A 293 -5.36 18.18 -35.10
CA LYS A 293 -4.98 19.43 -34.45
C LYS A 293 -5.99 19.89 -33.39
N ILE A 294 -7.19 19.36 -33.45
CA ILE A 294 -8.24 19.67 -32.49
C ILE A 294 -8.00 18.81 -31.25
N HIS A 295 -7.80 19.40 -30.09
CA HIS A 295 -7.63 18.63 -28.86
C HIS A 295 -8.95 18.04 -28.40
N VAL A 296 -8.90 16.84 -27.85
CA VAL A 296 -10.10 16.17 -27.35
C VAL A 296 -10.79 17.00 -26.27
N LYS A 297 -10.03 17.62 -25.41
CA LYS A 297 -10.57 18.51 -24.36
C LYS A 297 -11.46 19.64 -24.88
N ASP A 298 -11.15 20.13 -26.07
CA ASP A 298 -11.90 21.26 -26.68
C ASP A 298 -13.22 20.80 -27.32
N LEU A 299 -13.41 19.50 -27.49
CA LEU A 299 -14.63 18.92 -28.01
C LEU A 299 -15.67 18.67 -26.92
N LEU A 300 -15.25 18.51 -25.69
CA LEU A 300 -16.10 18.07 -24.59
C LEU A 300 -16.97 19.21 -24.06
N VAL A 301 -18.23 18.91 -23.83
CA VAL A 301 -19.10 19.87 -23.12
C VAL A 301 -18.81 19.90 -21.64
N ALA A 302 -18.85 21.09 -21.05
CA ALA A 302 -18.47 21.29 -19.65
C ALA A 302 -19.46 20.66 -18.64
N GLU A 303 -20.63 20.32 -19.07
CA GLU A 303 -21.67 19.69 -18.27
C GLU A 303 -22.12 18.42 -18.94
N GLY A 304 -21.52 17.33 -18.54
CA GLY A 304 -22.05 15.99 -18.85
C GLY A 304 -23.46 15.85 -18.31
N TYR A 305 -24.34 15.42 -19.16
CA TYR A 305 -25.72 15.09 -18.80
C TYR A 305 -25.70 13.92 -17.82
N SER A 306 -25.83 14.19 -16.54
CA SER A 306 -26.06 13.10 -15.59
C SER A 306 -26.68 13.61 -14.31
N THR A 307 -27.85 13.15 -14.01
CA THR A 307 -28.29 13.00 -12.63
C THR A 307 -27.42 11.91 -12.04
N ILE A 308 -26.22 12.29 -11.59
CA ILE A 308 -25.32 11.35 -10.93
C ILE A 308 -26.06 10.77 -9.74
N ASN A 309 -26.17 9.45 -9.69
CA ASN A 309 -26.74 8.77 -8.53
C ASN A 309 -25.97 9.21 -7.29
N LYS A 310 -26.65 9.61 -6.24
CA LYS A 310 -26.01 10.09 -4.99
C LYS A 310 -25.05 9.07 -4.38
N TYR A 311 -25.11 7.81 -4.78
CA TYR A 311 -24.26 6.72 -4.34
C TYR A 311 -23.27 6.25 -5.41
N GLN A 312 -23.13 6.97 -6.49
CA GLN A 312 -22.34 6.56 -7.64
C GLN A 312 -20.91 6.16 -7.28
N GLY A 313 -20.28 6.85 -6.34
CA GLY A 313 -18.93 6.49 -5.88
C GLY A 313 -18.86 5.08 -5.28
N PHE A 314 -19.86 4.71 -4.50
CA PHE A 314 -19.94 3.35 -3.95
C PHE A 314 -20.28 2.34 -5.06
N ILE A 315 -21.21 2.69 -5.94
CA ILE A 315 -21.59 1.86 -7.09
C ILE A 315 -20.36 1.53 -7.94
N ASN A 316 -19.53 2.51 -8.26
CA ASN A 316 -18.29 2.30 -9.02
C ASN A 316 -17.29 1.39 -8.27
N THR A 317 -17.24 1.49 -6.95
CA THR A 317 -16.42 0.60 -6.12
C THR A 317 -16.90 -0.85 -6.21
N VAL A 318 -18.21 -1.06 -6.18
CA VAL A 318 -18.85 -2.38 -6.31
C VAL A 318 -18.64 -2.95 -7.70
N VAL A 319 -18.94 -2.19 -8.74
CA VAL A 319 -18.79 -2.63 -10.14
C VAL A 319 -17.36 -3.06 -10.43
N LYS A 320 -16.39 -2.27 -9.97
CA LYS A 320 -14.98 -2.61 -10.15
C LYS A 320 -14.59 -3.89 -9.40
N ALA A 321 -15.07 -4.07 -8.18
CA ALA A 321 -14.79 -5.28 -7.41
C ALA A 321 -15.41 -6.52 -8.05
N VAL A 322 -16.63 -6.41 -8.54
CA VAL A 322 -17.30 -7.49 -9.28
C VAL A 322 -16.54 -7.83 -10.56
N GLU A 323 -16.10 -6.83 -11.32
CA GLU A 323 -15.31 -7.04 -12.54
C GLU A 323 -13.95 -7.70 -12.25
N GLU A 324 -13.28 -7.30 -11.18
CA GLU A 324 -12.01 -7.91 -10.76
C GLU A 324 -12.16 -9.38 -10.32
N ASP A 325 -13.26 -9.71 -9.67
CA ASP A 325 -13.47 -11.06 -9.14
C ASP A 325 -14.13 -12.01 -10.16
N THR A 326 -14.94 -11.49 -11.07
CA THR A 326 -15.72 -12.29 -12.04
C THR A 326 -15.19 -12.21 -13.48
N GLY A 327 -14.49 -11.16 -13.84
CA GLY A 327 -14.12 -10.84 -15.22
C GLY A 327 -15.25 -10.19 -16.02
N PHE A 328 -16.40 -9.92 -15.43
CA PHE A 328 -17.56 -9.33 -16.10
C PHE A 328 -17.91 -7.95 -15.60
N ASN A 329 -18.17 -7.05 -16.51
CA ASN A 329 -18.60 -5.71 -16.19
C ASN A 329 -20.13 -5.66 -16.00
N ALA A 330 -20.58 -5.16 -14.85
CA ALA A 330 -22.01 -5.08 -14.52
C ALA A 330 -22.81 -4.11 -15.42
N TYR A 331 -22.15 -3.27 -16.17
CA TYR A 331 -22.82 -2.44 -17.16
C TYR A 331 -23.15 -3.23 -18.45
N ASP A 332 -22.38 -4.24 -18.77
CA ASP A 332 -22.51 -5.00 -20.02
C ASP A 332 -23.19 -6.34 -19.81
N THR A 333 -23.09 -6.90 -18.62
CA THR A 333 -23.63 -8.20 -18.25
C THR A 333 -24.69 -8.03 -17.18
N PRO A 334 -25.94 -8.40 -17.43
CA PRO A 334 -27.04 -8.26 -16.47
C PRO A 334 -26.81 -9.08 -15.20
N MET A 335 -26.81 -8.39 -14.06
CA MET A 335 -26.54 -8.99 -12.76
C MET A 335 -27.46 -8.43 -11.68
N ILE A 336 -27.73 -9.21 -10.67
CA ILE A 336 -28.28 -8.75 -9.40
C ILE A 336 -27.12 -8.73 -8.40
N ILE A 337 -26.76 -7.53 -7.94
CA ILE A 337 -25.63 -7.32 -7.05
C ILE A 337 -26.12 -6.86 -5.69
N HIS A 338 -25.79 -7.61 -4.65
CA HIS A 338 -26.04 -7.25 -3.26
C HIS A 338 -24.81 -6.59 -2.67
N SER A 339 -24.81 -5.27 -2.60
CA SER A 339 -23.68 -4.53 -2.06
C SER A 339 -23.69 -4.49 -0.53
N THR A 340 -22.55 -4.14 0.03
CA THR A 340 -22.37 -3.97 1.47
C THR A 340 -22.69 -2.56 1.97
N MET A 341 -23.12 -1.67 1.09
CA MET A 341 -23.38 -0.28 1.43
C MET A 341 -24.43 -0.12 2.53
N VAL A 342 -24.09 0.63 3.55
CA VAL A 342 -25.05 1.12 4.55
C VAL A 342 -25.43 2.54 4.18
N ALA A 343 -26.64 2.73 3.64
CA ALA A 343 -27.08 3.99 3.07
C ALA A 343 -26.96 5.16 4.06
N SER A 344 -27.31 4.97 5.32
CA SER A 344 -27.22 6.00 6.37
C SER A 344 -25.78 6.46 6.64
N LYS A 345 -24.80 5.57 6.52
CA LYS A 345 -23.38 5.91 6.70
C LYS A 345 -22.81 6.58 5.46
N GLN A 346 -23.20 6.13 4.27
CA GLN A 346 -22.83 6.75 3.01
C GLN A 346 -23.38 8.18 2.89
N ASP A 347 -24.59 8.41 3.32
CA ASP A 347 -25.24 9.73 3.34
C ASP A 347 -24.47 10.72 4.24
N VAL A 348 -23.84 10.28 5.32
CA VAL A 348 -22.98 11.13 6.15
C VAL A 348 -21.76 11.63 5.36
N ILE A 349 -21.15 10.75 4.58
CA ILE A 349 -20.00 11.14 3.73
C ILE A 349 -20.45 12.14 2.65
N ASN A 350 -21.60 11.90 2.04
CA ASN A 350 -22.16 12.80 1.03
C ASN A 350 -22.45 14.20 1.63
N LYS A 351 -23.03 14.27 2.82
CA LYS A 351 -23.25 15.51 3.57
C LYS A 351 -21.96 16.20 4.01
N PHE A 352 -20.93 15.44 4.26
CA PHE A 352 -19.60 16.00 4.55
C PHE A 352 -19.04 16.70 3.30
N TYR A 353 -19.13 16.08 2.15
CA TYR A 353 -18.65 16.67 0.90
C TYR A 353 -19.45 17.90 0.45
N SER A 354 -20.76 17.89 0.63
CA SER A 354 -21.62 19.04 0.32
C SER A 354 -21.50 20.19 1.33
N GLY A 355 -20.79 19.99 2.44
CA GLY A 355 -20.63 20.98 3.50
C GLY A 355 -21.82 21.06 4.48
N GLU A 356 -22.83 20.24 4.32
CA GLU A 356 -24.01 20.20 5.21
C GLU A 356 -23.68 19.83 6.65
N LEU A 357 -22.56 19.16 6.90
CA LEU A 357 -22.04 18.90 8.25
C LEU A 357 -21.29 20.09 8.84
N GLY A 358 -21.21 21.21 8.16
CA GLY A 358 -20.61 22.46 8.65
C GLY A 358 -19.09 22.56 8.49
N TYR A 359 -18.47 21.61 7.81
CA TYR A 359 -17.07 21.72 7.44
C TYR A 359 -16.92 22.54 6.16
N LYS A 360 -16.05 23.54 6.19
CA LYS A 360 -15.74 24.34 5.01
C LYS A 360 -14.36 23.99 4.50
N PHE A 361 -14.31 23.50 3.31
CA PHE A 361 -13.07 23.30 2.58
C PHE A 361 -12.48 24.66 2.18
N LYS A 362 -11.19 24.74 2.16
CA LYS A 362 -10.49 25.99 1.88
C LYS A 362 -10.62 26.40 0.40
N ASP A 363 -10.58 25.42 -0.46
CA ASP A 363 -10.68 25.58 -1.91
C ASP A 363 -11.30 24.33 -2.55
N ASP A 364 -11.47 24.36 -3.85
CA ASP A 364 -12.10 23.28 -4.61
C ASP A 364 -11.14 22.16 -5.05
N LEU A 365 -9.84 22.38 -4.91
CA LEU A 365 -8.81 21.42 -5.34
C LEU A 365 -8.53 20.34 -4.29
N ILE A 366 -8.83 20.62 -3.02
CA ILE A 366 -8.61 19.68 -1.94
C ILE A 366 -9.49 18.45 -2.13
N GLN A 367 -8.87 17.28 -2.08
CA GLN A 367 -9.53 16.00 -2.15
C GLN A 367 -9.50 15.27 -0.81
N VAL A 368 -10.48 14.42 -0.63
CA VAL A 368 -10.58 13.52 0.53
C VAL A 368 -11.02 12.15 0.05
N GLY A 369 -10.20 11.15 0.31
CA GLY A 369 -10.58 9.75 0.12
C GLY A 369 -10.95 9.14 1.47
N ILE A 370 -12.10 8.50 1.61
CA ILE A 370 -12.58 7.92 2.88
C ILE A 370 -12.95 6.46 2.67
N ALA A 371 -12.61 5.60 3.63
CA ALA A 371 -13.10 4.24 3.71
C ALA A 371 -13.64 3.95 5.12
N LEU A 372 -14.81 3.37 5.21
CA LEU A 372 -15.43 2.91 6.45
C LEU A 372 -15.73 1.42 6.35
N LEU A 373 -15.16 0.64 7.26
CA LEU A 373 -15.38 -0.80 7.37
C LEU A 373 -16.22 -1.14 8.60
N ASP A 374 -17.03 -2.16 8.47
CA ASP A 374 -17.70 -2.82 9.58
C ASP A 374 -16.78 -3.90 10.16
N ASN A 375 -16.33 -3.75 11.38
CA ASN A 375 -15.36 -4.65 12.02
C ASN A 375 -15.88 -6.07 12.28
N LYS A 376 -17.18 -6.29 12.21
CA LYS A 376 -17.74 -7.63 12.38
C LYS A 376 -17.55 -8.49 11.15
N SER A 377 -17.76 -7.89 10.01
CA SER A 377 -17.77 -8.56 8.70
C SER A 377 -16.49 -8.32 7.89
N GLY A 378 -15.83 -7.18 8.04
CA GLY A 378 -14.76 -6.72 7.17
C GLY A 378 -15.30 -6.00 5.92
N ALA A 379 -16.60 -5.79 5.83
CA ALA A 379 -17.25 -5.17 4.68
C ALA A 379 -16.98 -3.66 4.60
N ILE A 380 -16.78 -3.16 3.41
CA ILE A 380 -16.78 -1.72 3.11
C ILE A 380 -18.24 -1.26 3.13
N ILE A 381 -18.61 -0.43 4.11
CA ILE A 381 -20.00 0.02 4.29
C ILE A 381 -20.24 1.45 3.83
N ALA A 382 -19.19 2.24 3.65
CA ALA A 382 -19.27 3.56 3.03
C ALA A 382 -17.90 3.97 2.47
N VAL A 383 -17.89 4.73 1.38
CA VAL A 383 -16.67 5.26 0.75
C VAL A 383 -16.84 6.73 0.39
N GLY A 384 -15.76 7.47 0.53
CA GLY A 384 -15.65 8.82 0.03
C GLY A 384 -14.69 8.87 -1.15
N THR A 385 -15.20 9.12 -2.32
CA THR A 385 -14.48 9.01 -3.58
C THR A 385 -13.89 10.31 -4.10
N GLY A 386 -14.04 11.39 -3.34
CA GLY A 386 -13.54 12.72 -3.69
C GLY A 386 -14.61 13.79 -3.73
N ARG A 387 -14.16 15.04 -3.86
CA ARG A 387 -15.00 16.23 -3.96
C ARG A 387 -15.01 16.79 -5.37
N ASN A 388 -16.08 17.47 -5.75
CA ASN A 388 -16.22 18.20 -7.01
C ASN A 388 -15.83 17.38 -8.26
N THR A 389 -15.78 16.09 -8.11
CA THR A 389 -15.52 15.17 -9.22
C THR A 389 -16.84 15.02 -9.94
N LYS A 390 -17.05 15.85 -10.93
CA LYS A 390 -18.26 15.81 -11.76
C LYS A 390 -18.48 14.42 -12.36
N GLU A 391 -17.47 13.60 -12.42
CA GLU A 391 -17.44 12.41 -13.24
C GLU A 391 -16.95 11.14 -12.56
N LEU A 392 -16.64 11.17 -11.27
CA LEU A 392 -16.33 9.98 -10.46
C LEU A 392 -15.27 9.04 -11.06
N THR A 393 -14.38 9.57 -11.83
CA THR A 393 -13.45 8.85 -12.65
C THR A 393 -12.25 8.37 -11.87
N PHE A 394 -11.85 9.13 -10.86
CA PHE A 394 -10.82 8.75 -9.91
C PHE A 394 -11.42 8.55 -8.53
N ASN A 395 -11.34 7.34 -8.03
CA ASN A 395 -11.85 6.98 -6.72
C ASN A 395 -10.76 7.12 -5.66
N TYR A 396 -10.77 8.23 -4.94
CA TYR A 396 -9.78 8.51 -3.90
C TYR A 396 -9.79 7.51 -2.74
N ALA A 397 -10.83 6.72 -2.56
CA ALA A 397 -10.85 5.67 -1.55
C ALA A 397 -10.06 4.41 -1.97
N THR A 398 -10.02 4.09 -3.26
CA THR A 398 -9.47 2.84 -3.79
C THR A 398 -8.28 3.01 -4.73
N MET A 399 -8.14 4.18 -5.35
CA MET A 399 -7.11 4.42 -6.38
C MET A 399 -5.98 5.33 -5.91
N THR A 400 -6.15 6.05 -4.80
CA THR A 400 -5.07 6.82 -4.20
C THR A 400 -3.88 5.91 -3.93
N ASN A 401 -2.69 6.39 -4.26
CA ASN A 401 -1.45 5.72 -3.94
C ASN A 401 -0.51 6.74 -3.31
N ALA A 402 -0.64 6.92 -2.01
CA ALA A 402 0.03 7.97 -1.28
C ALA A 402 0.78 7.43 -0.06
N HIS A 403 1.89 8.07 0.27
CA HIS A 403 2.71 7.67 1.41
C HIS A 403 1.94 7.79 2.72
N PRO A 404 1.72 6.70 3.46
CA PRO A 404 0.93 6.73 4.68
C PRO A 404 1.61 7.47 5.84
N GLY A 405 2.90 7.77 5.71
CA GLY A 405 3.67 8.40 6.77
C GLY A 405 3.60 7.59 8.07
N SER A 406 3.46 8.28 9.18
CA SER A 406 3.46 7.65 10.51
C SER A 406 2.29 6.69 10.79
N THR A 407 1.30 6.54 9.90
CA THR A 407 0.31 5.48 10.06
C THR A 407 0.91 4.09 9.80
N ALA A 408 2.07 4.02 9.18
CA ALA A 408 2.82 2.78 9.00
C ALA A 408 3.32 2.18 10.32
N LYS A 409 3.62 2.98 11.32
CA LYS A 409 4.31 2.57 12.56
C LYS A 409 3.65 1.43 13.35
N PRO A 410 2.35 1.41 13.61
CA PRO A 410 1.72 0.27 14.25
C PRO A 410 1.82 -1.02 13.43
N ILE A 411 1.93 -0.90 12.11
CA ILE A 411 1.87 -2.00 11.15
C ILE A 411 3.26 -2.58 10.89
N PHE A 412 4.26 -1.74 10.63
CA PHE A 412 5.58 -2.21 10.20
C PHE A 412 6.51 -2.58 11.35
N GLU A 413 6.39 -1.93 12.50
CA GLU A 413 7.34 -2.21 13.57
C GLU A 413 6.70 -2.59 14.90
N TYR A 414 5.75 -1.80 15.43
CA TYR A 414 5.30 -2.01 16.81
C TYR A 414 4.37 -3.23 16.96
N GLY A 415 3.50 -3.46 16.01
CA GLY A 415 2.66 -4.66 15.97
C GLY A 415 3.49 -5.93 15.86
N PRO A 416 4.34 -6.05 14.83
CA PRO A 416 5.30 -7.15 14.73
C PRO A 416 6.22 -7.30 15.94
N GLY A 417 6.72 -6.21 16.49
CA GLY A 417 7.59 -6.24 17.66
C GLY A 417 6.91 -6.81 18.90
N ILE A 418 5.66 -6.44 19.16
CA ILE A 418 4.90 -7.02 20.27
C ILE A 418 4.57 -8.49 20.01
N GLU A 419 4.19 -8.84 18.78
CA GLU A 419 3.79 -10.19 18.42
C GLU A 419 4.96 -11.17 18.45
N TYR A 420 6.00 -10.86 17.73
CA TYR A 420 7.09 -11.81 17.47
C TYR A 420 8.25 -11.69 18.46
N ASN A 421 8.61 -10.46 18.84
CA ASN A 421 9.69 -10.22 19.80
C ASN A 421 9.20 -10.15 21.26
N LYS A 422 7.90 -10.33 21.50
CA LYS A 422 7.29 -10.31 22.82
C LYS A 422 7.53 -9.01 23.60
N TRP A 423 7.58 -7.89 22.87
CA TRP A 423 7.71 -6.59 23.51
C TRP A 423 6.51 -6.24 24.37
N SER A 424 6.79 -5.52 25.41
CA SER A 424 5.77 -4.92 26.28
C SER A 424 5.55 -3.45 25.91
N THR A 425 4.53 -2.83 26.45
CA THR A 425 4.35 -1.38 26.32
C THR A 425 5.45 -0.57 27.02
N TYR A 426 6.26 -1.23 27.84
CA TYR A 426 7.45 -0.65 28.46
C TYR A 426 8.68 -0.67 27.55
N THR A 427 8.82 -1.62 26.66
CA THR A 427 10.05 -1.81 25.87
C THR A 427 10.73 -0.50 25.53
N PRO A 428 11.99 -0.28 25.99
CA PRO A 428 12.65 1.01 25.90
C PRO A 428 13.28 1.25 24.53
N PHE A 429 13.23 2.48 24.07
CA PHE A 429 13.90 2.98 22.87
C PHE A 429 14.55 4.33 23.17
N PHE A 430 15.64 4.60 22.50
CA PHE A 430 16.39 5.85 22.67
C PHE A 430 15.93 6.91 21.67
N ASP A 431 15.27 7.94 22.14
CA ASP A 431 14.90 9.11 21.36
C ASP A 431 15.97 10.20 21.52
N GLU A 432 17.10 9.96 20.93
CA GLU A 432 18.28 10.78 21.04
C GLU A 432 18.61 11.47 19.72
N LYS A 433 18.98 12.74 19.77
CA LYS A 433 19.37 13.52 18.61
C LYS A 433 20.66 12.99 17.98
N ASP A 434 20.74 12.83 16.69
CA ASP A 434 21.90 12.36 15.91
C ASP A 434 22.42 10.94 16.23
N ALA A 435 21.71 10.06 16.97
CA ALA A 435 22.23 8.74 17.39
C ALA A 435 21.66 7.51 16.71
N ILE A 436 20.45 7.49 16.14
CA ILE A 436 19.82 6.33 15.47
C ILE A 436 20.00 6.43 13.96
N LYS A 437 20.55 5.39 13.33
CA LYS A 437 20.98 5.41 11.93
C LYS A 437 20.30 4.30 11.15
N TYR A 438 20.00 4.56 9.93
CA TYR A 438 19.76 3.53 8.94
C TYR A 438 21.00 2.66 8.75
N SER A 439 20.86 1.45 8.30
CA SER A 439 22.02 0.56 8.03
C SER A 439 23.03 1.15 7.06
N THR A 440 22.61 2.09 6.25
CA THR A 440 23.46 2.85 5.33
C THR A 440 24.27 3.96 5.98
N GLY A 441 24.07 4.19 7.29
CA GLY A 441 24.73 5.23 8.06
C GLY A 441 23.99 6.56 8.17
N ALA A 442 22.89 6.68 7.49
CA ALA A 442 22.01 7.86 7.47
C ALA A 442 21.22 8.03 8.77
N VAL A 443 21.02 9.23 9.20
CA VAL A 443 20.40 9.59 10.48
C VAL A 443 18.94 9.93 10.34
N ILE A 444 18.11 9.55 11.28
CA ILE A 444 16.68 9.84 11.32
C ILE A 444 16.31 10.97 12.30
N ASN A 445 15.56 11.95 11.88
CA ASN A 445 15.05 12.99 12.75
C ASN A 445 13.58 12.81 13.09
N ASN A 446 13.22 13.27 14.27
CA ASN A 446 11.83 13.47 14.63
C ASN A 446 11.23 14.64 13.85
N TRP A 447 9.94 14.55 13.54
CA TRP A 447 9.20 15.55 12.78
C TRP A 447 9.24 16.97 13.37
N ASN A 448 9.46 17.10 14.67
CA ASN A 448 9.52 18.37 15.40
C ASN A 448 10.90 18.71 15.95
N ASN A 449 11.92 17.96 15.57
CA ASN A 449 13.29 18.05 16.10
C ASN A 449 13.39 18.00 17.64
N SER A 450 12.41 17.41 18.30
CA SER A 450 12.38 17.22 19.74
C SER A 450 12.76 15.81 20.12
N TYR A 451 13.66 15.69 21.06
CA TYR A 451 14.19 14.43 21.58
C TYR A 451 13.99 14.34 23.08
N GLU A 452 13.62 13.19 23.55
CA GLU A 452 13.22 13.00 24.95
C GLU A 452 14.00 11.90 25.66
N GLY A 453 15.08 11.45 25.09
CA GLY A 453 15.96 10.43 25.67
C GLY A 453 15.32 9.04 25.66
N LEU A 454 15.43 8.32 26.76
CA LEU A 454 14.90 6.97 26.88
C LEU A 454 13.39 7.00 27.03
N LEU A 455 12.70 6.46 26.09
CA LEU A 455 11.24 6.38 26.03
C LEU A 455 10.76 4.93 26.03
N THR A 456 9.60 4.70 26.56
CA THR A 456 8.88 3.42 26.45
C THR A 456 8.21 3.30 25.10
N LEU A 457 7.98 2.11 24.57
CA LEU A 457 7.21 1.84 23.36
C LEU A 457 5.88 2.60 23.37
N LYS A 458 5.17 2.61 24.49
CA LYS A 458 3.94 3.39 24.66
C LYS A 458 4.13 4.86 24.32
N LYS A 459 5.16 5.51 24.84
CA LYS A 459 5.47 6.92 24.57
C LYS A 459 5.99 7.14 23.17
N CYS A 460 6.79 6.25 22.64
CA CYS A 460 7.31 6.30 21.28
C CYS A 460 6.21 6.29 20.24
N LEU A 461 5.28 5.36 20.35
CA LEU A 461 4.14 5.26 19.44
C LEU A 461 3.14 6.41 19.64
N ALA A 462 2.81 6.76 20.89
CA ALA A 462 1.90 7.86 21.22
C ALA A 462 2.41 9.20 20.68
N LYS A 463 3.70 9.48 20.78
CA LYS A 463 4.33 10.71 20.29
C LYS A 463 4.82 10.60 18.85
N SER A 464 4.65 9.44 18.26
CA SER A 464 5.02 9.16 16.86
C SER A 464 6.49 9.46 16.54
N LYS A 465 7.41 9.08 17.44
CA LYS A 465 8.85 9.32 17.30
C LYS A 465 9.45 8.49 16.16
N ASN A 466 10.17 9.15 15.26
CA ASN A 466 10.80 8.48 14.12
C ASN A 466 12.05 7.69 14.55
N THR A 467 12.80 8.23 15.48
CA THR A 467 13.99 7.57 16.07
C THR A 467 13.65 6.21 16.68
N CYS A 468 12.55 6.16 17.43
CA CYS A 468 12.04 4.92 18.00
C CYS A 468 11.56 3.95 16.90
N ALA A 469 10.84 4.45 15.92
CA ALA A 469 10.28 3.63 14.85
C ALA A 469 11.37 2.91 14.05
N LEU A 470 12.44 3.62 13.69
CA LEU A 470 13.56 3.00 12.99
C LEU A 470 14.26 1.93 13.84
N GLN A 471 14.49 2.21 15.13
CA GLN A 471 15.06 1.20 16.04
C GLN A 471 14.17 -0.03 16.16
N ALA A 472 12.86 0.19 16.26
CA ALA A 472 11.89 -0.89 16.35
C ALA A 472 11.90 -1.72 15.07
N PHE A 473 11.92 -1.09 13.91
CA PHE A 473 12.00 -1.77 12.63
C PHE A 473 13.28 -2.60 12.50
N GLN A 474 14.42 -2.05 12.90
CA GLN A 474 15.72 -2.74 12.85
C GLN A 474 15.83 -3.94 13.80
N GLN A 475 15.03 -3.98 14.86
CA GLN A 475 15.06 -5.05 15.84
C GLN A 475 14.07 -6.19 15.52
N VAL A 476 13.16 -6.01 14.61
CA VAL A 476 12.29 -7.08 14.11
C VAL A 476 12.90 -7.64 12.84
N ASP A 477 12.81 -8.94 12.65
CA ASP A 477 13.28 -9.58 11.42
C ASP A 477 12.53 -9.04 10.20
N ASN A 478 13.25 -8.63 9.19
CA ASN A 478 12.71 -7.93 8.03
C ASN A 478 11.73 -8.80 7.21
N ALA A 479 12.02 -10.10 7.08
CA ALA A 479 11.14 -11.03 6.39
C ALA A 479 9.82 -11.24 7.17
N THR A 480 9.90 -11.23 8.50
CA THR A 480 8.73 -11.31 9.38
C THR A 480 7.84 -10.07 9.23
N ILE A 481 8.45 -8.88 9.14
CA ILE A 481 7.68 -7.65 8.86
C ILE A 481 6.99 -7.76 7.50
N TYR A 482 7.72 -8.18 6.48
CA TYR A 482 7.18 -8.34 5.13
C TYR A 482 5.99 -9.31 5.09
N ASP A 483 6.14 -10.48 5.69
CA ASP A 483 5.08 -11.49 5.73
C ASP A 483 3.84 -10.98 6.48
N PHE A 484 4.05 -10.27 7.57
CA PHE A 484 2.95 -9.67 8.31
C PHE A 484 2.22 -8.61 7.49
N VAL A 485 2.92 -7.61 6.96
CA VAL A 485 2.26 -6.50 6.24
C VAL A 485 1.57 -6.97 4.96
N THR A 486 2.13 -7.98 4.28
CA THR A 486 1.46 -8.58 3.12
C THR A 486 0.24 -9.39 3.50
N SER A 487 0.26 -10.05 4.65
CA SER A 487 -0.90 -10.80 5.16
C SER A 487 -2.11 -9.92 5.49
N ILE A 488 -1.90 -8.62 5.70
CA ILE A 488 -2.94 -7.62 5.96
C ILE A 488 -3.20 -6.69 4.77
N GLY A 489 -2.82 -7.10 3.57
CA GLY A 489 -3.17 -6.44 2.32
C GLY A 489 -2.28 -5.25 1.92
N ILE A 490 -1.21 -4.96 2.65
CA ILE A 490 -0.22 -3.94 2.28
C ILE A 490 0.83 -4.58 1.37
N LYS A 491 1.20 -3.88 0.30
CA LYS A 491 2.19 -4.36 -0.67
C LYS A 491 3.40 -3.44 -0.67
N PRO A 492 4.36 -3.63 0.24
CA PRO A 492 5.59 -2.84 0.23
C PRO A 492 6.48 -3.25 -0.95
N GLU A 493 7.21 -2.30 -1.49
CA GLU A 493 8.23 -2.59 -2.48
C GLU A 493 9.42 -3.30 -1.85
N THR A 494 9.95 -4.27 -2.58
CA THR A 494 11.10 -5.07 -2.17
C THR A 494 12.29 -4.82 -3.08
N SER A 495 13.47 -5.19 -2.64
CA SER A 495 14.71 -5.05 -3.42
C SER A 495 14.71 -5.87 -4.71
N SER A 496 13.91 -6.92 -4.80
CA SER A 496 13.65 -7.71 -6.01
C SER A 496 12.36 -8.51 -5.86
N PRO A 497 11.71 -8.95 -6.96
CA PRO A 497 10.45 -9.69 -6.91
C PRO A 497 10.46 -10.98 -6.09
N SER A 498 11.63 -11.58 -5.91
CA SER A 498 11.81 -12.80 -5.11
C SER A 498 12.29 -12.51 -3.68
N SER A 499 12.54 -11.26 -3.33
CA SER A 499 13.03 -10.85 -2.04
C SER A 499 11.89 -10.48 -1.10
N LYS A 500 12.04 -10.80 0.16
CA LYS A 500 11.21 -10.27 1.24
C LYS A 500 11.84 -9.06 1.92
N PHE A 501 12.96 -8.59 1.43
CA PHE A 501 13.67 -7.47 2.03
C PHE A 501 13.03 -6.14 1.64
N ILE A 502 12.55 -5.43 2.64
CA ILE A 502 11.97 -4.09 2.54
C ILE A 502 12.91 -3.05 3.17
N ASN A 503 12.88 -1.85 2.62
CA ASN A 503 13.73 -0.75 3.05
C ASN A 503 13.35 -0.23 4.44
N GLU A 504 14.34 0.19 5.21
CA GLU A 504 14.14 0.83 6.51
C GLU A 504 13.34 2.14 6.44
N ALA A 505 13.25 2.79 5.27
CA ALA A 505 12.36 3.94 5.06
C ALA A 505 10.88 3.61 5.30
N HIS A 506 10.50 2.36 5.14
CA HIS A 506 9.13 1.89 5.42
C HIS A 506 8.71 2.08 6.88
N ALA A 507 9.66 2.08 7.82
CA ALA A 507 9.42 2.37 9.23
C ALA A 507 8.72 3.72 9.48
N VAL A 508 8.88 4.67 8.59
CA VAL A 508 8.22 5.98 8.68
C VAL A 508 7.23 6.23 7.54
N GLY A 509 6.85 5.17 6.84
CA GLY A 509 5.86 5.21 5.76
C GLY A 509 6.42 5.74 4.43
N GLY A 510 7.72 5.65 4.22
CA GLY A 510 8.39 6.03 2.99
C GLY A 510 8.43 4.88 1.98
N PHE A 511 7.32 4.53 1.38
CA PHE A 511 7.19 3.52 0.34
C PHE A 511 6.11 3.93 -0.68
N THR A 512 5.93 3.16 -1.74
CA THR A 512 5.05 3.49 -2.88
C THR A 512 3.67 4.00 -2.49
N GLY A 513 3.09 3.48 -1.43
CA GLY A 513 1.88 4.04 -0.86
C GLY A 513 0.77 3.03 -0.62
N VAL A 514 -0.34 3.58 -0.16
CA VAL A 514 -1.60 2.86 0.12
C VAL A 514 -2.78 3.72 -0.28
N ASN A 515 -3.94 3.10 -0.40
CA ASN A 515 -5.22 3.79 -0.46
C ASN A 515 -5.99 3.66 0.87
N PRO A 516 -7.04 4.48 1.07
CA PRO A 516 -7.87 4.41 2.27
C PRO A 516 -8.42 3.01 2.58
N VAL A 517 -8.91 2.27 1.59
CA VAL A 517 -9.46 0.93 1.81
C VAL A 517 -8.38 -0.05 2.30
N GLN A 518 -7.21 -0.04 1.69
CA GLN A 518 -6.10 -0.89 2.12
C GLN A 518 -5.66 -0.56 3.55
N LEU A 519 -5.52 0.72 3.86
CA LEU A 519 -5.13 1.14 5.19
C LEU A 519 -6.21 0.81 6.23
N ALA A 520 -7.49 0.92 5.88
CA ALA A 520 -8.59 0.55 6.75
C ALA A 520 -8.57 -0.94 7.09
N GLY A 521 -8.42 -1.81 6.09
CA GLY A 521 -8.27 -3.25 6.32
C GLY A 521 -7.07 -3.61 7.19
N ALA A 522 -5.94 -2.93 7.02
CA ALA A 522 -4.77 -3.14 7.85
C ALA A 522 -4.99 -2.71 9.31
N TYR A 523 -5.75 -1.65 9.56
CA TYR A 523 -6.06 -1.18 10.91
C TYR A 523 -7.20 -1.94 11.58
N GLU A 524 -8.11 -2.48 10.80
CA GLU A 524 -9.17 -3.35 11.29
C GLU A 524 -8.64 -4.52 12.12
N VAL A 525 -7.46 -5.00 11.80
CA VAL A 525 -6.77 -6.06 12.55
C VAL A 525 -6.66 -5.75 14.03
N PHE A 526 -6.41 -4.50 14.39
CA PHE A 526 -6.33 -4.09 15.79
C PHE A 526 -7.71 -4.01 16.45
N ALA A 527 -8.72 -3.63 15.71
CA ALA A 527 -10.10 -3.54 16.19
C ALA A 527 -10.74 -4.92 16.42
N THR A 528 -10.41 -5.88 15.58
CA THR A 528 -10.99 -7.23 15.57
C THR A 528 -10.30 -8.22 16.51
N GLY A 529 -9.27 -7.78 17.23
CA GLY A 529 -8.46 -8.67 18.07
C GLY A 529 -7.52 -9.57 17.29
N GLY A 530 -6.97 -9.08 16.19
CA GLY A 530 -5.93 -9.75 15.42
C GLY A 530 -6.40 -10.51 14.18
N TYR A 531 -7.62 -10.28 13.74
CA TYR A 531 -8.16 -10.91 12.53
C TYR A 531 -8.19 -9.93 11.37
N TYR A 532 -7.81 -10.39 10.21
CA TYR A 532 -7.88 -9.67 8.94
C TYR A 532 -8.91 -10.31 8.01
N THR A 533 -9.76 -9.50 7.42
CA THR A 533 -10.61 -9.86 6.29
C THR A 533 -10.26 -8.93 5.13
N LYS A 534 -10.06 -9.46 3.92
CA LYS A 534 -9.87 -8.60 2.75
C LYS A 534 -11.12 -7.72 2.61
N PRO A 535 -11.00 -6.39 2.62
CA PRO A 535 -12.18 -5.52 2.47
C PRO A 535 -12.92 -5.81 1.17
N TYR A 536 -14.23 -5.93 1.24
CA TYR A 536 -15.10 -6.26 0.11
C TYR A 536 -16.32 -5.34 0.10
N SER A 537 -16.87 -5.10 -1.09
CA SER A 537 -17.97 -4.15 -1.29
C SER A 537 -19.29 -4.77 -1.72
N TYR A 538 -19.33 -6.08 -1.92
CA TYR A 538 -20.54 -6.84 -2.24
C TYR A 538 -20.54 -8.19 -1.52
N THR A 539 -21.72 -8.75 -1.28
CA THR A 539 -21.87 -10.06 -0.63
C THR A 539 -22.22 -11.15 -1.62
N LYS A 540 -22.85 -10.79 -2.74
CA LYS A 540 -23.40 -11.74 -3.71
C LYS A 540 -23.61 -11.07 -5.05
N VAL A 541 -23.30 -11.77 -6.11
CA VAL A 541 -23.65 -11.44 -7.49
C VAL A 541 -24.41 -12.61 -8.09
N GLU A 542 -25.56 -12.35 -8.69
CA GLU A 542 -26.33 -13.34 -9.45
C GLU A 542 -26.35 -12.91 -10.90
N PHE A 543 -25.88 -13.75 -11.80
CA PHE A 543 -26.01 -13.52 -13.23
C PHE A 543 -27.43 -13.85 -13.69
N ILE A 544 -28.16 -12.85 -14.22
CA ILE A 544 -29.58 -13.00 -14.53
C ILE A 544 -29.81 -14.08 -15.61
N GLU A 545 -28.92 -14.13 -16.61
CA GLU A 545 -29.08 -15.05 -17.74
C GLU A 545 -28.78 -16.52 -17.37
N THR A 546 -27.81 -16.75 -16.50
CA THR A 546 -27.35 -18.12 -16.19
C THR A 546 -27.84 -18.63 -14.84
N GLY A 547 -28.26 -17.75 -13.96
CA GLY A 547 -28.57 -18.07 -12.58
C GLY A 547 -27.34 -18.42 -11.75
N GLU A 548 -26.13 -18.21 -12.29
CA GLU A 548 -24.88 -18.42 -11.57
C GLU A 548 -24.74 -17.40 -10.45
N VAL A 549 -24.21 -17.86 -9.34
CA VAL A 549 -23.98 -17.02 -8.15
C VAL A 549 -22.49 -17.00 -7.81
N VAL A 550 -21.96 -15.79 -7.65
CA VAL A 550 -20.59 -15.56 -7.22
C VAL A 550 -20.60 -14.79 -5.90
N GLU A 551 -19.77 -15.22 -4.98
CA GLU A 551 -19.56 -14.57 -3.68
C GLU A 551 -18.08 -14.22 -3.51
N PRO A 552 -17.74 -13.08 -2.87
CA PRO A 552 -16.35 -12.69 -2.65
C PRO A 552 -15.67 -13.58 -1.60
N ASP A 553 -14.35 -13.66 -1.63
CA ASP A 553 -13.58 -14.35 -0.58
C ASP A 553 -13.55 -13.51 0.70
N ILE A 554 -14.40 -13.86 1.65
CA ILE A 554 -14.52 -13.24 2.98
C ILE A 554 -13.78 -14.02 4.07
N THR A 555 -12.77 -14.78 3.71
CA THR A 555 -12.01 -15.60 4.65
C THR A 555 -11.34 -14.75 5.72
N LYS A 556 -11.72 -14.96 6.96
CA LYS A 556 -11.18 -14.29 8.13
C LYS A 556 -9.90 -14.98 8.61
N LYS A 557 -8.77 -14.32 8.49
CA LYS A 557 -7.45 -14.84 8.84
C LYS A 557 -6.96 -14.24 10.14
N LYS A 558 -6.50 -15.07 11.07
CA LYS A 558 -5.83 -14.60 12.27
C LYS A 558 -4.38 -14.26 11.93
N VAL A 559 -3.99 -13.01 12.08
CA VAL A 559 -2.66 -12.49 11.75
C VAL A 559 -1.88 -11.98 12.95
N LEU A 560 -2.59 -11.63 14.04
CA LEU A 560 -2.00 -11.25 15.33
C LEU A 560 -2.72 -11.94 16.49
N SER A 561 -2.09 -11.95 17.63
CA SER A 561 -2.75 -12.34 18.89
C SER A 561 -3.70 -11.23 19.35
N PRO A 562 -4.79 -11.57 20.05
CA PRO A 562 -5.66 -10.56 20.65
C PRO A 562 -4.93 -9.66 21.65
N GLN A 563 -3.89 -10.19 22.27
CA GLN A 563 -3.04 -9.45 23.21
C GLN A 563 -2.29 -8.31 22.50
N THR A 564 -1.64 -8.62 21.38
CA THR A 564 -0.92 -7.63 20.58
C THR A 564 -1.87 -6.56 20.06
N ALA A 565 -3.00 -6.97 19.49
CA ALA A 565 -4.02 -6.05 18.98
C ALA A 565 -4.52 -5.11 20.07
N TYR A 566 -4.81 -5.63 21.26
CA TYR A 566 -5.27 -4.82 22.39
C TYR A 566 -4.19 -3.87 22.93
N MET A 567 -2.93 -4.30 22.99
CA MET A 567 -1.83 -3.48 23.47
C MET A 567 -1.59 -2.28 22.53
N ILE A 568 -1.61 -2.49 21.23
CA ILE A 568 -1.54 -1.41 20.22
C ILE A 568 -2.75 -0.47 20.37
N THR A 569 -3.95 -1.01 20.46
CA THR A 569 -5.20 -0.24 20.62
C THR A 569 -5.14 0.64 21.87
N ASN A 570 -4.66 0.11 22.99
CA ASN A 570 -4.54 0.85 24.24
C ASN A 570 -3.56 2.03 24.15
N ILE A 571 -2.47 1.87 23.41
CA ILE A 571 -1.52 2.96 23.14
C ILE A 571 -2.16 4.01 22.24
N LEU A 572 -2.83 3.59 21.18
CA LEU A 572 -3.44 4.50 20.22
C LEU A 572 -4.66 5.24 20.77
N TYR A 573 -5.31 4.68 21.76
CA TYR A 573 -6.37 5.36 22.48
C TYR A 573 -5.89 6.66 23.14
N ALA A 574 -4.64 6.73 23.57
CA ALA A 574 -4.05 7.91 24.18
C ALA A 574 -3.80 9.07 23.18
N VAL A 575 -3.81 8.79 21.89
CA VAL A 575 -3.63 9.82 20.84
C VAL A 575 -4.94 10.33 20.23
N THR A 576 -6.07 9.87 20.75
CA THR A 576 -7.38 10.28 20.23
C THR A 576 -7.61 11.77 20.43
N PRO A 577 -7.96 12.53 19.40
CA PRO A 577 -8.23 13.96 19.51
C PRO A 577 -9.39 14.28 20.45
N SER A 578 -9.32 15.41 21.13
CA SER A 578 -10.37 15.86 22.06
C SER A 578 -11.76 16.01 21.39
N THR A 579 -11.80 16.23 20.10
CA THR A 579 -13.03 16.38 19.32
C THR A 579 -13.91 15.14 19.31
N VAL A 580 -13.37 13.95 19.57
CA VAL A 580 -14.12 12.70 19.62
C VAL A 580 -14.51 12.28 21.04
N TYR A 581 -14.06 12.97 22.08
CA TYR A 581 -14.34 12.59 23.46
C TYR A 581 -15.82 12.66 23.88
N GLY A 582 -16.65 13.31 23.15
CA GLY A 582 -18.09 13.35 23.43
C GLY A 582 -18.84 12.04 23.13
N MET A 583 -18.19 11.04 22.58
CA MET A 583 -18.81 9.79 22.11
C MET A 583 -19.06 8.77 23.21
N ASN A 584 -18.36 8.86 24.34
CA ASN A 584 -18.31 7.82 25.38
C ASN A 584 -17.92 6.42 24.85
N SER A 585 -17.23 6.36 23.74
CA SER A 585 -16.72 5.17 23.06
C SER A 585 -15.20 5.09 23.14
N ASN A 586 -14.64 3.92 23.08
CA ASN A 586 -13.20 3.76 22.93
C ASN A 586 -12.84 3.99 21.46
N ILE A 587 -12.18 5.06 21.19
CA ILE A 587 -11.70 5.44 19.86
C ILE A 587 -10.18 5.44 19.87
N ALA A 588 -9.59 4.62 19.04
CA ALA A 588 -8.14 4.56 18.82
C ALA A 588 -7.79 5.28 17.53
N THR A 589 -6.73 6.06 17.52
CA THR A 589 -6.36 6.89 16.36
C THR A 589 -4.87 6.90 16.12
N LYS A 590 -4.48 6.83 14.86
CA LYS A 590 -3.13 7.14 14.41
C LYS A 590 -3.17 8.10 13.23
N THR A 591 -2.32 9.10 13.26
CA THR A 591 -2.18 10.08 12.18
C THR A 591 -0.89 9.85 11.40
N GLY A 592 -0.90 10.21 10.13
CA GLY A 592 0.27 10.19 9.25
C GLY A 592 0.36 11.45 8.42
N THR A 593 1.56 11.80 8.00
CA THR A 593 1.82 12.92 7.09
C THR A 593 3.00 12.60 6.20
N SER A 594 2.96 13.06 4.96
CA SER A 594 4.08 13.09 4.04
C SER A 594 4.30 14.50 3.49
N SER A 595 5.47 14.77 2.95
CA SER A 595 5.82 16.08 2.36
C SER A 595 5.90 15.99 0.84
N TYR A 596 5.88 17.15 0.18
CA TYR A 596 6.20 17.24 -1.25
C TYR A 596 7.65 16.91 -1.51
N ASP A 597 7.93 16.48 -2.74
CA ASP A 597 9.28 16.29 -3.23
C ASP A 597 10.09 17.57 -3.17
N ASN A 598 11.37 17.43 -2.86
CA ASN A 598 12.27 18.57 -2.76
C ASN A 598 12.49 19.30 -4.11
N SER A 599 12.25 18.66 -5.23
CA SER A 599 12.21 19.30 -6.54
C SER A 599 11.10 20.34 -6.59
N ILE A 600 9.91 19.98 -6.14
CA ILE A 600 8.77 20.89 -6.05
C ILE A 600 9.05 22.00 -5.03
N LEU A 601 9.53 21.63 -3.84
CA LEU A 601 9.83 22.61 -2.80
C LEU A 601 10.84 23.66 -3.30
N ARG A 602 11.88 23.25 -3.99
CA ARG A 602 12.87 24.17 -4.56
C ARG A 602 12.33 25.01 -5.74
N LYS A 603 11.65 24.36 -6.66
CA LYS A 603 11.11 25.02 -7.87
C LYS A 603 10.21 26.19 -7.49
N TYR A 604 9.42 26.04 -6.45
CA TYR A 604 8.43 27.04 -6.05
C TYR A 604 8.77 27.80 -4.75
N GLY A 605 9.98 27.67 -4.25
CA GLY A 605 10.45 28.38 -3.05
C GLY A 605 9.67 28.04 -1.78
N LEU A 606 9.34 26.76 -1.60
CA LEU A 606 8.51 26.26 -0.51
C LEU A 606 9.34 25.75 0.66
N THR A 607 8.78 25.82 1.84
CA THR A 607 9.43 25.30 3.05
C THR A 607 9.16 23.80 3.20
N SER A 608 10.11 23.08 3.76
CA SER A 608 10.01 21.65 4.04
C SER A 608 8.92 21.25 5.06
N SER A 609 8.28 22.22 5.69
CA SER A 609 7.19 22.00 6.63
C SER A 609 5.81 21.80 5.99
N ILE A 610 5.72 21.89 4.70
CA ILE A 610 4.48 21.71 3.95
C ILE A 610 4.17 20.22 3.80
N ILE A 611 2.98 19.86 4.16
CA ILE A 611 2.46 18.49 4.12
C ILE A 611 1.67 18.32 2.83
N ARG A 612 2.02 17.32 2.04
CA ARG A 612 1.29 16.89 0.86
C ARG A 612 0.11 15.99 1.22
N ASP A 613 0.38 14.93 1.97
CA ASP A 613 -0.60 13.93 2.32
C ASP A 613 -0.86 13.93 3.82
N SER A 614 -2.10 13.93 4.20
CA SER A 614 -2.53 13.81 5.59
C SER A 614 -3.44 12.62 5.77
N TRP A 615 -3.06 11.75 6.67
CA TRP A 615 -3.76 10.50 6.93
C TRP A 615 -4.29 10.43 8.36
N VAL A 616 -5.44 9.79 8.47
CA VAL A 616 -6.00 9.36 9.74
C VAL A 616 -6.48 7.92 9.59
N ALA A 617 -6.11 7.10 10.54
CA ALA A 617 -6.71 5.80 10.77
C ALA A 617 -7.35 5.83 12.16
N THR A 618 -8.63 5.60 12.22
CA THR A 618 -9.45 5.66 13.45
C THR A 618 -10.35 4.45 13.52
N TYR A 619 -10.42 3.84 14.69
CA TYR A 619 -11.29 2.69 14.88
C TYR A 619 -11.88 2.62 16.29
N SER A 620 -13.04 1.99 16.37
CA SER A 620 -13.77 1.58 17.57
C SER A 620 -13.92 0.05 17.54
N PRO A 621 -14.59 -0.56 18.51
CA PRO A 621 -14.96 -1.97 18.39
C PRO A 621 -15.84 -2.29 17.18
N ASP A 622 -16.63 -1.32 16.69
CA ASP A 622 -17.62 -1.56 15.66
C ASP A 622 -17.13 -1.22 14.26
N TYR A 623 -16.40 -0.14 14.11
CA TYR A 623 -16.00 0.40 12.80
C TYR A 623 -14.54 0.79 12.73
N THR A 624 -13.96 0.61 11.56
CA THR A 624 -12.64 1.16 11.19
C THR A 624 -12.79 2.14 10.05
N MET A 625 -12.33 3.36 10.26
CA MET A 625 -12.34 4.42 9.27
C MET A 625 -10.95 4.93 9.00
N THR A 626 -10.62 5.06 7.75
CA THR A 626 -9.42 5.79 7.32
C THR A 626 -9.78 6.88 6.33
N PHE A 627 -9.03 7.94 6.34
CA PHE A 627 -9.10 8.93 5.27
C PHE A 627 -7.74 9.51 4.94
N TRP A 628 -7.59 9.78 3.67
CA TRP A 628 -6.57 10.62 3.09
C TRP A 628 -7.14 12.01 2.79
N TYR A 629 -6.37 13.03 3.02
CA TYR A 629 -6.72 14.43 2.79
C TYR A 629 -5.52 15.14 2.19
N GLY A 630 -5.68 15.74 1.03
CA GLY A 630 -4.58 16.39 0.33
C GLY A 630 -4.97 16.99 -1.00
N TYR A 631 -3.97 17.47 -1.71
CA TYR A 631 -4.10 17.87 -3.11
C TYR A 631 -3.62 16.73 -3.99
N ASP A 632 -4.33 16.46 -5.05
CA ASP A 632 -3.96 15.42 -6.00
C ASP A 632 -2.86 15.93 -6.94
N ALA A 633 -3.22 16.71 -7.92
CA ALA A 633 -2.29 17.33 -8.84
C ALA A 633 -2.48 18.86 -8.81
N LEU A 634 -1.39 19.56 -8.73
CA LEU A 634 -1.37 21.02 -8.80
C LEU A 634 -0.58 21.44 -10.03
N ASP A 635 -1.07 22.43 -10.76
CA ASP A 635 -0.35 23.07 -11.84
C ASP A 635 0.62 24.14 -11.34
N ASP A 636 1.39 24.70 -12.24
CA ASP A 636 2.41 25.70 -11.91
C ASP A 636 1.82 26.98 -11.30
N GLU A 637 0.61 27.36 -11.67
CA GLU A 637 -0.08 28.53 -11.16
C GLU A 637 -0.48 28.34 -9.69
N HIS A 638 -1.01 27.19 -9.34
CA HIS A 638 -1.38 26.85 -7.97
C HIS A 638 -0.17 26.75 -7.05
N TYR A 639 0.95 26.23 -7.52
CA TYR A 639 2.20 26.27 -6.76
C TYR A 639 2.72 27.68 -6.57
N ALA A 640 2.66 28.51 -7.59
CA ALA A 640 3.17 29.87 -7.54
C ALA A 640 2.39 30.77 -6.58
N CYS A 641 1.07 30.62 -6.50
CA CYS A 641 0.23 31.41 -5.58
C CYS A 641 0.33 30.96 -4.12
N LYS A 642 1.00 29.86 -3.81
CA LYS A 642 1.05 29.25 -2.49
C LYS A 642 -0.32 28.88 -1.90
N CYS A 643 -1.31 28.69 -2.73
CA CYS A 643 -2.71 28.40 -2.36
C CYS A 643 -2.87 27.03 -1.73
N TYR A 644 -2.00 26.11 -2.07
CA TYR A 644 -1.99 24.74 -1.58
C TYR A 644 -1.48 24.58 -0.14
N ASN A 645 -1.03 25.65 0.50
CA ASN A 645 -0.53 25.62 1.90
C ASN A 645 -1.67 25.44 2.92
N THR A 646 -2.49 24.45 2.72
CA THR A 646 -3.60 24.15 3.63
C THR A 646 -3.21 23.26 4.77
N MET A 647 -2.10 22.55 4.60
CA MET A 647 -1.76 21.47 5.51
C MET A 647 -0.85 21.93 6.64
N SER A 648 -0.34 23.14 6.61
CA SER A 648 0.45 23.72 7.73
C SER A 648 -0.35 23.90 9.02
N SER A 649 -1.69 23.98 8.93
CA SER A 649 -2.62 23.93 10.06
C SER A 649 -3.34 22.58 10.18
N SER A 650 -2.79 21.56 9.61
CA SER A 650 -3.40 20.27 9.35
C SER A 650 -3.95 19.53 10.56
N SER A 651 -3.34 19.68 11.73
CA SER A 651 -3.83 18.99 12.91
C SER A 651 -5.25 19.45 13.27
N SER A 652 -5.60 20.70 13.09
CA SER A 652 -6.95 21.20 13.39
C SER A 652 -7.95 20.73 12.33
N ASN A 653 -7.66 20.81 11.04
CA ASN A 653 -8.55 20.39 9.96
C ASN A 653 -8.79 18.87 10.00
N ARG A 654 -7.72 18.12 10.13
CA ARG A 654 -7.78 16.66 10.26
C ARG A 654 -8.63 16.22 11.45
N ASN A 655 -8.45 16.85 12.60
CA ASN A 655 -9.21 16.57 13.81
C ASN A 655 -10.68 16.97 13.69
N GLN A 656 -10.98 18.04 12.99
CA GLN A 656 -12.36 18.48 12.73
C GLN A 656 -13.08 17.47 11.81
N ILE A 657 -12.47 17.06 10.72
CA ILE A 657 -13.02 16.06 9.80
C ILE A 657 -13.27 14.76 10.55
N GLN A 658 -12.25 14.27 11.26
CA GLN A 658 -12.38 13.07 12.07
C GLN A 658 -13.52 13.18 13.07
N GLY A 659 -13.60 14.27 13.80
CA GLY A 659 -14.65 14.51 14.81
C GLY A 659 -16.05 14.54 14.21
N LEU A 660 -16.22 15.12 13.04
CA LEU A 660 -17.49 15.15 12.34
C LEU A 660 -17.92 13.77 11.86
N LEU A 661 -17.04 13.07 11.18
CA LEU A 661 -17.33 11.74 10.64
C LEU A 661 -17.59 10.72 11.75
N VAL A 662 -16.74 10.68 12.77
CA VAL A 662 -16.89 9.74 13.89
C VAL A 662 -18.21 9.96 14.63
N ARG A 663 -18.56 11.21 14.96
CA ARG A 663 -19.81 11.50 15.70
C ARG A 663 -21.08 11.11 14.96
N ASN A 664 -21.05 11.09 13.64
CA ASN A 664 -22.21 10.80 12.81
C ASN A 664 -22.23 9.34 12.33
N MET A 665 -21.09 8.63 12.37
CA MET A 665 -21.04 7.28 11.82
C MET A 665 -20.77 6.19 12.86
N PHE A 666 -20.03 6.50 13.95
CA PHE A 666 -19.64 5.49 14.93
C PHE A 666 -20.70 5.31 16.01
N GLU A 667 -20.70 4.12 16.61
CA GLU A 667 -21.62 3.80 17.69
C GLU A 667 -21.20 4.46 19.01
N LYS A 668 -22.20 4.87 19.79
CA LYS A 668 -21.99 5.43 21.13
C LYS A 668 -21.85 4.31 22.17
N ASN A 669 -21.05 4.56 23.16
CA ASN A 669 -20.86 3.66 24.34
C ASN A 669 -20.18 2.33 23.99
N SER A 670 -19.54 2.21 22.86
CA SER A 670 -18.80 1.04 22.42
C SER A 670 -17.41 0.99 23.07
N LYS A 671 -17.04 -0.14 23.65
CA LYS A 671 -15.78 -0.27 24.39
C LYS A 671 -15.06 -1.57 24.06
N PHE A 672 -13.76 -1.47 23.84
CA PHE A 672 -12.90 -2.64 23.70
C PHE A 672 -12.87 -3.45 24.99
N LYS A 673 -13.00 -4.73 24.87
CA LYS A 673 -12.83 -5.67 25.97
C LYS A 673 -11.37 -6.10 26.03
N SER A 674 -10.79 -6.11 27.23
CA SER A 674 -9.47 -6.67 27.40
C SER A 674 -9.51 -8.17 27.19
N PRO A 675 -8.69 -8.73 26.31
CA PRO A 675 -8.55 -10.19 26.19
C PRO A 675 -7.83 -10.74 27.41
N GLY A 676 -8.00 -12.01 27.70
CA GLY A 676 -7.16 -12.71 28.65
C GLY A 676 -5.70 -12.73 28.24
N GLY A 677 -4.79 -13.05 29.16
CA GLY A 677 -3.37 -13.19 28.84
C GLY A 677 -2.57 -11.88 28.75
N ILE A 678 -3.06 -10.81 29.36
CA ILE A 678 -2.33 -9.55 29.54
C ILE A 678 -2.23 -9.26 31.03
N SER A 679 -1.02 -9.02 31.48
CA SER A 679 -0.72 -8.57 32.83
C SER A 679 -0.37 -7.10 32.82
N THR A 680 -0.85 -6.37 33.82
CA THR A 680 -0.48 -4.96 33.98
C THR A 680 0.35 -4.82 35.24
N VAL A 681 1.60 -4.42 35.08
CA VAL A 681 2.59 -4.31 36.14
C VAL A 681 3.06 -2.88 36.29
N GLU A 682 3.28 -2.42 37.50
CA GLU A 682 3.95 -1.15 37.79
C GLU A 682 5.45 -1.34 37.64
N VAL A 683 6.03 -0.62 36.74
CA VAL A 683 7.44 -0.68 36.36
C VAL A 683 8.11 0.63 36.74
N GLU A 684 9.34 0.54 37.16
CA GLU A 684 10.19 1.70 37.39
C GLU A 684 10.80 2.16 36.07
N LEU A 685 10.50 3.39 35.67
CA LEU A 685 11.03 3.98 34.45
C LEU A 685 12.56 4.05 34.47
N GLY A 686 13.16 3.78 33.36
CA GLY A 686 14.61 3.76 33.18
C GLY A 686 15.26 2.50 33.71
N THR A 687 14.59 1.37 33.81
CA THR A 687 15.20 0.06 34.07
C THR A 687 15.32 -0.73 32.78
N ILE A 688 16.50 -1.21 32.47
CA ILE A 688 16.77 -2.10 31.34
C ILE A 688 17.53 -3.34 31.83
N PRO A 689 16.90 -4.44 31.83
CA PRO A 689 15.53 -4.79 31.53
C PRO A 689 14.55 -4.22 32.52
N ALA A 690 13.25 -4.22 32.07
CA ALA A 690 12.13 -3.80 32.89
C ALA A 690 12.16 -4.44 34.29
N GLN A 691 12.07 -3.65 35.33
CA GLN A 691 11.93 -4.13 36.71
C GLN A 691 10.69 -3.56 37.36
N ARG A 692 10.06 -4.28 38.23
CA ARG A 692 8.91 -3.82 38.99
C ARG A 692 9.32 -2.62 39.83
N ALA A 693 8.45 -1.66 39.93
CA ALA A 693 8.61 -0.56 40.88
C ALA A 693 8.49 -1.09 42.32
N SER A 694 9.37 -0.65 43.17
CA SER A 694 9.26 -0.89 44.60
C SER A 694 8.18 0.02 45.19
N GLU A 695 7.75 -0.24 46.39
CA GLU A 695 6.84 0.64 47.14
C GLU A 695 7.42 2.03 47.40
N PHE A 696 8.73 2.16 47.35
CA PHE A 696 9.48 3.38 47.52
C PHE A 696 9.78 4.10 46.21
N THR A 697 9.51 3.53 45.12
CA THR A 697 9.73 4.18 43.82
C THR A 697 8.86 5.44 43.72
N PRO A 698 9.43 6.61 43.49
CA PRO A 698 8.69 7.86 43.31
C PRO A 698 7.56 7.73 42.30
N ALA A 699 6.46 8.42 42.54
CA ALA A 699 5.25 8.31 41.75
C ALA A 699 5.45 8.81 40.29
N ASP A 700 6.35 9.76 40.11
CA ASP A 700 6.67 10.34 38.78
C ASP A 700 7.46 9.41 37.85
N ILE A 701 8.15 8.45 38.40
CA ILE A 701 8.91 7.42 37.68
C ILE A 701 8.30 6.00 37.82
N ARG A 702 7.07 5.91 38.28
CA ARG A 702 6.32 4.70 38.41
C ARG A 702 5.20 4.71 37.37
N GLU A 703 5.20 3.81 36.43
CA GLU A 703 4.19 3.75 35.39
C GLU A 703 3.68 2.32 35.19
N ARG A 704 2.39 2.19 34.91
CA ARG A 704 1.76 0.90 34.59
C ARG A 704 1.95 0.55 33.15
N HIS A 705 2.46 -0.61 32.87
CA HIS A 705 2.71 -1.16 31.55
C HIS A 705 2.11 -2.56 31.38
N MET A 706 1.68 -2.84 30.16
CA MET A 706 1.11 -4.13 29.78
C MET A 706 2.21 -5.06 29.26
N PHE A 707 2.10 -6.31 29.68
CA PHE A 707 2.95 -7.43 29.27
C PHE A 707 2.06 -8.59 28.83
N ILE A 708 2.50 -9.37 27.90
CA ILE A 708 1.90 -10.66 27.64
C ILE A 708 2.13 -11.51 28.90
N SER A 709 1.09 -12.15 29.42
CA SER A 709 1.19 -12.91 30.67
C SER A 709 2.29 -13.96 30.62
N GLY A 710 3.17 -13.94 31.56
CA GLY A 710 4.34 -14.81 31.63
C GLY A 710 5.64 -14.12 31.15
N SER A 711 5.54 -12.91 30.60
CA SER A 711 6.72 -12.09 30.22
C SER A 711 6.93 -10.86 31.11
N GLU A 712 6.19 -10.78 32.21
CA GLU A 712 6.34 -9.69 33.16
C GLU A 712 7.68 -9.73 33.88
N PRO A 713 8.23 -8.60 34.25
CA PRO A 713 9.41 -8.57 35.12
C PRO A 713 9.09 -9.22 36.46
N THR A 714 9.91 -10.15 36.86
CA THR A 714 9.83 -10.85 38.16
C THR A 714 10.58 -10.10 39.24
N GLU A 715 11.62 -9.41 38.87
CA GLU A 715 12.46 -8.65 39.79
C GLU A 715 11.90 -7.27 40.07
N THR A 716 12.01 -6.86 41.34
CA THR A 716 11.74 -5.50 41.79
C THR A 716 13.00 -4.69 41.72
N SER A 717 12.93 -3.47 41.27
CA SER A 717 14.08 -2.57 41.18
C SER A 717 14.67 -2.32 42.55
N SER A 718 15.96 -2.52 42.68
CA SER A 718 16.72 -2.28 43.90
C SER A 718 17.11 -0.80 44.08
N ARG A 719 16.90 0.05 43.05
CA ARG A 719 17.30 1.47 43.08
C ARG A 719 16.61 2.26 44.20
N TYR A 720 15.39 1.95 44.48
CA TYR A 720 14.60 2.54 45.55
C TYR A 720 14.15 1.51 46.55
N ALA A 721 14.88 0.39 46.60
CA ALA A 721 14.66 -0.61 47.64
C ALA A 721 14.98 0.01 49.01
N LYS A 722 14.34 -0.52 50.02
CA LYS A 722 14.62 -0.16 51.37
C LYS A 722 16.10 -0.36 51.68
N LEU A 723 16.74 0.66 52.17
CA LEU A 723 18.17 0.59 52.45
C LEU A 723 18.49 -0.43 53.51
N THR A 724 19.63 -1.06 53.43
CA THR A 724 20.14 -1.97 54.42
C THR A 724 20.65 -1.18 55.62
N PRO A 725 20.28 -1.54 56.82
CA PRO A 725 20.74 -0.83 58.01
C PRO A 725 22.22 -1.06 58.26
N PRO A 726 22.91 -0.14 58.89
CA PRO A 726 24.28 -0.32 59.31
C PRO A 726 24.41 -1.46 60.34
N SER A 727 25.54 -2.09 60.47
CA SER A 727 25.82 -3.16 61.40
C SER A 727 26.89 -2.76 62.40
N ASN A 728 27.08 -3.54 63.46
CA ASN A 728 28.17 -3.38 64.45
C ASN A 728 28.17 -2.01 65.12
N LEU A 729 27.02 -1.43 65.34
CA LEU A 729 26.87 -0.14 65.95
C LEU A 729 27.37 -0.19 67.37
N SER A 730 28.39 0.57 67.65
CA SER A 730 29.03 0.73 68.90
C SER A 730 29.11 2.17 69.29
N VAL A 731 29.12 2.40 70.49
CA VAL A 731 29.20 3.74 71.06
C VAL A 731 30.19 3.81 72.16
N ILE A 732 30.95 4.75 72.25
CA ILE A 732 31.95 5.13 73.22
C ILE A 732 31.50 6.48 73.71
N GLU A 733 30.73 6.67 74.83
CA GLU A 733 30.38 7.94 75.43
C GLU A 733 31.52 8.51 76.19
N SER A 734 32.70 9.37 75.88
CA SER A 734 33.85 9.93 76.56
C SER A 734 33.54 11.37 76.92
N GLY A 735 33.40 11.67 78.21
CA GLY A 735 33.01 12.99 78.65
C GLY A 735 31.59 13.32 78.21
N ASN A 736 31.35 14.36 77.69
CA ASN A 736 30.09 14.78 77.12
C ASN A 736 29.94 14.35 75.61
N VAL A 737 30.85 13.65 75.13
CA VAL A 737 30.88 13.26 73.73
C VAL A 737 30.69 11.76 73.52
N ALA A 738 29.71 11.34 72.96
CA ALA A 738 29.45 10.02 72.42
C ALA A 738 30.14 9.79 71.04
N HIS A 739 31.09 9.09 70.99
CA HIS A 739 31.78 8.67 69.81
C HIS A 739 31.07 7.37 69.24
N VAL A 740 30.15 7.56 68.38
CA VAL A 740 29.36 6.52 67.77
C VAL A 740 30.11 5.98 66.53
N SER A 741 30.25 4.74 66.36
CA SER A 741 30.81 4.11 65.18
C SER A 741 30.07 2.86 64.76
N TRP A 742 29.99 2.62 63.51
CA TRP A 742 29.28 1.52 62.87
C TRP A 742 30.01 0.99 61.62
N THR A 743 29.67 -0.12 61.20
CA THR A 743 30.09 -0.66 59.93
C THR A 743 29.08 -0.34 58.84
N SER A 744 29.47 0.29 57.77
CA SER A 744 28.62 0.59 56.61
C SER A 744 28.19 -0.70 55.91
N PRO A 745 26.98 -0.81 55.49
CA PRO A 745 26.52 -1.94 54.65
C PRO A 745 27.08 -1.90 53.20
N GLY A 746 27.96 -0.92 52.98
CA GLY A 746 28.36 -0.64 51.61
C GLY A 746 27.49 0.39 50.90
N LEU A 747 27.88 0.87 49.80
CA LEU A 747 27.08 1.81 49.00
C LEU A 747 25.89 1.10 48.41
N PRO A 748 24.70 1.64 48.60
CA PRO A 748 23.53 1.14 47.87
C PRO A 748 23.69 1.22 46.39
N SER A 749 23.23 0.24 45.68
CA SER A 749 23.32 0.13 44.22
C SER A 749 22.87 1.40 43.49
N ALA A 750 21.98 2.16 44.08
CA ALA A 750 21.48 3.40 43.49
C ALA A 750 22.52 4.53 43.41
N VAL A 751 23.54 4.51 44.22
CA VAL A 751 24.57 5.56 44.30
C VAL A 751 26.00 4.99 44.14
N ASP A 752 26.14 3.71 44.12
CA ASP A 752 27.43 3.06 43.84
C ASP A 752 27.81 3.29 42.36
N SER A 753 28.76 4.11 42.14
CA SER A 753 29.27 4.47 40.84
C SER A 753 29.71 3.27 40.00
N ALA A 754 30.38 2.29 40.63
CA ALA A 754 30.85 1.10 39.93
C ALA A 754 29.65 0.20 39.49
N TYR A 755 28.66 0.05 40.36
CA TYR A 755 27.44 -0.67 39.99
C TYR A 755 26.69 0.05 38.89
N LEU A 756 26.51 1.34 38.99
CA LEU A 756 25.82 2.17 38.01
C LEU A 756 26.54 2.12 36.65
N GLU A 757 27.80 2.28 36.64
CA GLU A 757 28.59 2.20 35.43
C GLU A 757 28.41 0.83 34.74
N ASN A 758 28.53 -0.23 35.48
CA ASN A 758 28.32 -1.57 34.98
C ASN A 758 26.87 -1.78 34.49
N TYR A 759 25.90 -1.26 35.24
CA TYR A 759 24.49 -1.32 34.89
C TYR A 759 24.21 -0.61 33.55
N PHE A 760 24.70 0.60 33.39
CA PHE A 760 24.51 1.34 32.13
C PHE A 760 25.27 0.68 30.98
N ASN A 761 26.48 0.22 31.19
CA ASN A 761 27.24 -0.48 30.17
C ASN A 761 26.58 -1.78 29.70
N SER A 762 25.88 -2.46 30.57
CA SER A 762 25.19 -3.71 30.23
C SER A 762 23.88 -3.52 29.46
N GLY A 763 23.16 -2.44 29.69
CA GLY A 763 21.80 -2.25 29.17
C GLY A 763 21.65 -1.15 28.12
N TYR A 764 22.54 -0.18 28.05
CA TYR A 764 22.34 1.06 27.29
C TYR A 764 23.23 1.18 26.06
N GLY A 765 24.05 0.19 25.77
CA GLY A 765 24.89 0.10 24.57
C GLY A 765 25.72 1.38 24.37
N LYS A 766 25.68 1.93 23.17
CA LYS A 766 26.44 3.14 22.82
C LYS A 766 26.03 4.41 23.61
N PHE A 767 24.95 4.39 24.32
CA PHE A 767 24.43 5.50 25.13
C PHE A 767 24.82 5.39 26.62
N ALA A 768 25.45 4.32 27.01
CA ALA A 768 25.80 4.02 28.39
C ALA A 768 26.47 5.19 29.11
N ALA A 769 27.50 5.76 28.55
CA ALA A 769 28.23 6.88 29.14
C ALA A 769 27.37 8.12 29.37
N LYS A 770 26.50 8.46 28.41
CA LYS A 770 25.58 9.59 28.51
C LYS A 770 24.61 9.41 29.65
N TYR A 771 23.91 8.29 29.67
CA TYR A 771 22.88 8.03 30.70
C TYR A 771 23.48 7.79 32.07
N TYR A 772 24.71 7.32 32.14
CA TYR A 772 25.48 7.25 33.37
C TYR A 772 25.71 8.64 33.95
N GLN A 773 26.13 9.61 33.15
CA GLN A 773 26.33 11.00 33.58
C GLN A 773 25.01 11.65 33.98
N GLU A 774 23.96 11.48 33.21
CA GLU A 774 22.63 12.00 33.55
C GLU A 774 22.13 11.41 34.85
N ARG A 775 22.48 10.15 35.13
CA ARG A 775 22.15 9.53 36.41
C ARG A 775 22.92 10.14 37.57
N LEU A 776 24.16 10.42 37.39
CA LEU A 776 24.98 11.07 38.45
C LEU A 776 24.45 12.46 38.77
N GLU A 777 24.06 13.23 37.78
CA GLU A 777 23.43 14.53 37.93
C GLU A 777 22.07 14.40 38.62
N TYR A 778 21.28 13.43 38.24
CA TYR A 778 20.00 13.14 38.88
C TYR A 778 20.18 12.78 40.34
N ASN A 779 21.15 11.99 40.68
CA ASN A 779 21.45 11.59 42.05
C ASN A 779 21.79 12.79 42.93
N LYS A 780 22.54 13.74 42.41
CA LYS A 780 22.87 14.97 43.16
C LYS A 780 21.66 15.77 43.57
N VAL A 781 20.65 15.81 42.73
CA VAL A 781 19.48 16.68 42.87
C VAL A 781 18.31 15.98 43.58
N VAL A 782 18.09 14.71 43.29
CA VAL A 782 16.89 13.99 43.69
C VAL A 782 17.15 13.00 44.79
N ILE A 783 18.28 12.33 44.80
CA ILE A 783 18.62 11.33 45.80
C ILE A 783 19.51 11.94 46.89
N GLY A 784 20.50 12.67 46.54
CA GLY A 784 21.52 13.20 47.37
C GLY A 784 22.54 12.15 47.78
N ASP A 785 23.45 12.53 48.65
CA ASP A 785 24.50 11.65 49.12
C ASP A 785 23.99 10.57 50.03
N PHE A 786 24.57 9.40 49.94
CA PHE A 786 24.33 8.31 50.86
C PHE A 786 25.05 8.54 52.16
N GLY A 787 24.40 8.36 53.24
CA GLY A 787 24.96 8.50 54.58
C GLY A 787 24.03 8.00 55.66
N PHE A 788 24.20 8.49 56.83
CA PHE A 788 23.54 8.00 58.00
C PHE A 788 22.89 9.13 58.76
N GLU A 789 21.68 8.92 59.19
CA GLU A 789 21.00 9.80 60.15
C GLU A 789 21.16 9.21 61.53
N VAL A 790 21.60 10.04 62.42
CA VAL A 790 21.82 9.74 63.80
C VAL A 790 20.71 10.38 64.60
N TYR A 791 20.12 9.62 65.39
CA TYR A 791 19.03 10.08 66.30
C TYR A 791 19.33 9.68 67.70
N LEU A 792 18.91 10.48 68.59
CA LEU A 792 18.77 10.17 69.92
C LEU A 792 17.37 9.68 70.23
N ALA A 793 17.18 8.58 70.89
CA ALA A 793 15.89 8.04 71.17
C ALA A 793 15.66 7.74 72.64
N LYS A 794 14.45 7.85 73.09
CA LYS A 794 13.96 7.47 74.40
C LYS A 794 12.54 6.97 74.28
N GLY A 795 12.35 5.64 74.49
CA GLY A 795 11.12 4.99 74.16
C GLY A 795 10.54 5.37 72.82
N SER A 796 9.39 5.82 72.59
CA SER A 796 8.82 6.25 71.37
C SER A 796 9.23 7.66 70.88
N ASN A 797 9.97 8.41 71.69
CA ASN A 797 10.43 9.79 71.37
C ASN A 797 11.78 9.72 70.67
N THR A 798 11.88 10.26 69.49
CA THR A 798 13.11 10.36 68.72
C THR A 798 13.47 11.83 68.45
N LYS A 799 14.74 12.15 68.55
CA LYS A 799 15.30 13.48 68.32
C LYS A 799 16.42 13.41 67.34
N TYR A 800 16.27 14.03 66.19
CA TYR A 800 17.27 14.12 65.15
C TYR A 800 18.51 14.88 65.64
N VAL A 801 19.66 14.32 65.45
CA VAL A 801 20.97 14.83 65.83
C VAL A 801 21.73 15.34 64.64
N GLY A 802 21.84 14.60 63.66
CA GLY A 802 22.58 14.99 62.47
C GLY A 802 22.68 13.95 61.38
N TRP A 803 23.18 14.32 60.29
CA TRP A 803 23.50 13.49 59.14
C TRP A 803 25.04 13.45 58.93
N THR A 804 25.57 12.33 58.55
CA THR A 804 26.97 12.15 58.21
C THR A 804 27.16 11.15 57.11
N ALA A 805 28.14 11.38 56.30
CA ALA A 805 28.63 10.39 55.31
C ALA A 805 29.68 9.42 55.92
N ASN A 806 30.18 9.72 57.04
CA ASN A 806 31.17 8.89 57.71
C ASN A 806 30.55 7.75 58.49
N THR A 807 31.32 6.77 58.79
CA THR A 807 30.94 5.63 59.63
C THR A 807 31.08 5.85 61.12
N ASN A 808 31.21 7.08 61.51
CA ASN A 808 31.27 7.57 62.90
C ASN A 808 30.58 8.92 62.99
N TYR A 809 30.16 9.26 64.18
CA TYR A 809 29.56 10.53 64.46
C TYR A 809 29.80 10.87 65.91
N ASP A 810 30.32 12.04 66.13
CA ASP A 810 30.59 12.52 67.44
C ASP A 810 29.36 13.39 67.91
N ILE A 811 28.66 12.92 68.92
CA ILE A 811 27.49 13.59 69.45
C ILE A 811 27.88 14.29 70.69
N ASP A 812 27.91 15.56 70.69
CA ASP A 812 28.05 16.43 71.91
C ASP A 812 26.70 16.36 72.69
N LEU A 813 26.62 15.54 73.67
CA LEU A 813 25.41 15.27 74.45
C LEU A 813 25.01 16.40 75.31
N SER A 814 25.89 17.27 75.57
CA SER A 814 25.60 18.48 76.38
C SER A 814 24.61 19.42 75.67
N LEU A 815 24.53 19.29 74.34
CA LEU A 815 23.60 20.11 73.57
C LEU A 815 22.19 19.53 73.57
N TYR A 816 22.05 18.35 74.12
CA TYR A 816 20.79 17.62 74.06
C TYR A 816 20.30 17.30 75.49
N SER A 817 19.68 18.19 76.14
CA SER A 817 19.10 18.02 77.48
C SER A 817 18.05 16.93 77.42
N GLY A 818 18.25 15.96 78.20
CA GLY A 818 17.30 14.87 78.36
C GLY A 818 17.99 13.51 78.54
N SER A 819 17.49 12.64 79.28
CA SER A 819 18.05 11.31 79.37
C SER A 819 17.90 10.57 78.07
N TRP A 820 18.93 10.27 77.45
CA TRP A 820 19.03 9.50 76.23
C TRP A 820 19.31 8.06 76.56
N ASP A 821 18.64 7.24 75.93
CA ASP A 821 18.79 5.85 76.23
C ASP A 821 19.32 5.08 75.00
N THR A 822 19.29 5.69 73.85
CA THR A 822 19.63 5.01 72.64
C THR A 822 20.12 5.94 71.55
N VAL A 823 21.15 5.61 70.97
CA VAL A 823 21.47 6.12 69.60
C VAL A 823 20.86 5.21 68.59
N LEU A 824 20.05 5.76 67.72
CA LEU A 824 19.55 5.10 66.52
C LEU A 824 20.30 5.61 65.34
N VAL A 825 20.76 4.72 64.55
CA VAL A 825 21.34 5.05 63.26
C VAL A 825 20.61 4.32 62.16
N LYS A 826 20.29 4.96 61.13
CA LYS A 826 19.71 4.40 59.93
C LYS A 826 20.41 4.90 58.67
N SER A 827 20.54 4.12 57.71
CA SER A 827 21.00 4.48 56.36
C SER A 827 19.94 5.34 55.65
N VAL A 828 20.28 6.39 55.05
CA VAL A 828 19.44 7.36 54.36
C VAL A 828 20.16 8.01 53.21
N TYR A 829 19.44 8.53 52.32
CA TYR A 829 19.94 9.53 51.39
C TYR A 829 19.69 10.93 51.94
N SER A 830 20.54 11.88 51.65
CA SER A 830 20.45 13.27 52.20
C SER A 830 19.19 13.98 51.73
N ILE A 831 18.66 13.67 50.59
CA ILE A 831 17.48 14.29 49.99
C ILE A 831 16.30 13.30 49.95
N PHE A 832 16.41 12.14 49.36
CA PHE A 832 15.35 11.14 49.24
C PHE A 832 15.33 10.22 50.47
N LYS A 833 14.47 10.46 51.37
CA LYS A 833 14.41 9.76 52.69
C LYS A 833 13.33 8.69 52.78
N ALA A 834 12.57 8.51 51.74
CA ALA A 834 11.39 7.65 51.77
C ALA A 834 11.76 6.14 51.94
N ASN A 835 12.90 5.71 51.42
CA ASN A 835 13.38 4.34 51.49
C ASN A 835 14.46 4.08 52.53
N ALA A 836 14.56 4.97 53.53
CA ALA A 836 15.51 4.81 54.62
C ALA A 836 15.41 3.42 55.26
N SER A 837 16.54 2.93 55.68
CA SER A 837 16.60 1.64 56.36
C SER A 837 15.85 1.65 57.71
N ASP A 838 15.61 0.51 58.24
CA ASP A 838 15.25 0.35 59.63
C ASP A 838 16.38 0.86 60.46
N THR A 839 16.07 1.36 61.61
CA THR A 839 17.05 1.86 62.59
C THR A 839 17.74 0.68 63.24
N VAL A 840 19.04 0.75 63.38
CA VAL A 840 19.78 -0.03 64.34
C VAL A 840 20.02 0.80 65.57
N SER A 841 20.01 0.15 66.66
CA SER A 841 20.12 0.79 67.96
C SER A 841 21.33 0.31 68.70
N VAL A 842 21.99 1.20 69.24
CA VAL A 842 22.93 0.99 70.26
C VAL A 842 22.75 2.11 71.14
N TYR A 843 23.18 1.51 72.33
CA TYR A 843 23.08 2.57 73.14
C TYR A 843 23.88 3.57 72.45
N LEU A 844 23.68 5.71 74.05
CA LEU A 844 23.49 7.25 73.50
C LEU A 844 23.75 7.01 72.01
N GLY A 845 25.35 5.89 69.21
CA GLY A 845 25.20 5.17 65.99
C GLY A 845 25.19 4.63 63.25
N ALA A 846 25.54 4.61 50.77
CA ALA A 846 25.26 4.49 47.92
C ALA A 846 25.61 4.72 45.36
N HIS A 847 26.48 8.24 33.13
CA HIS A 847 26.72 8.91 30.73
C HIS A 847 26.67 9.10 28.75
N GLU A 848 24.05 9.53 23.80
CA GLU A 848 24.21 9.88 22.48
C GLU A 848 23.23 10.02 21.31
N ASP A 849 23.15 10.07 20.04
CA ASP A 849 22.19 10.38 19.01
C ASP A 849 22.53 10.12 17.54
N PRO A 850 21.68 9.81 16.62
CA PRO A 850 21.87 9.53 15.22
C PRO A 850 21.30 10.39 14.15
N VAL A 851 21.35 9.94 12.93
CA VAL A 851 21.26 10.67 11.71
C VAL A 851 20.17 10.12 10.78
N THR A 852 19.23 10.91 10.34
CA THR A 852 18.36 10.61 9.20
C THR A 852 19.00 11.08 7.92
N ILE A 853 18.94 10.30 6.88
CA ILE A 853 19.20 10.79 5.53
C ILE A 853 17.98 10.58 4.66
N ASN A 854 17.56 11.64 4.04
CA ASN A 854 16.56 11.59 2.99
C ASN A 854 17.21 12.00 1.68
N ILE A 855 17.20 11.11 0.71
CA ILE A 855 17.71 11.38 -0.62
C ILE A 855 16.54 11.36 -1.59
N LYS A 856 16.36 12.43 -2.31
CA LYS A 856 15.43 12.47 -3.43
C LYS A 856 16.17 12.66 -4.73
N ILE A 857 15.81 11.86 -5.70
CA ILE A 857 16.34 11.88 -7.04
C ILE A 857 15.22 12.34 -7.96
N ASN A 858 15.50 13.32 -8.80
CA ASN A 858 14.55 13.78 -9.81
C ASN A 858 14.14 12.65 -10.74
N ASP A 859 12.88 12.58 -11.04
CA ASP A 859 12.40 11.74 -12.13
C ASP A 859 13.02 12.16 -13.45
N VAL A 860 13.32 11.22 -14.30
CA VAL A 860 13.98 11.47 -15.58
C VAL A 860 13.19 10.84 -16.72
N THR A 861 13.07 11.59 -17.79
CA THR A 861 12.58 11.05 -19.06
C THR A 861 13.75 10.85 -20.00
N ILE A 862 13.89 9.67 -20.55
CA ILE A 862 14.93 9.32 -21.51
C ILE A 862 14.29 8.82 -22.81
N THR A 863 14.96 9.04 -23.90
CA THR A 863 14.54 8.47 -25.18
C THR A 863 14.95 7.01 -25.28
N LYS A 864 14.12 6.24 -25.93
CA LYS A 864 14.41 4.85 -26.24
C LYS A 864 15.74 4.74 -27.00
N ASP A 865 16.48 3.70 -26.67
CA ASP A 865 17.84 3.42 -27.19
C ASP A 865 18.91 4.46 -26.80
N SER A 866 18.63 5.31 -25.84
CA SER A 866 19.63 6.25 -25.32
C SER A 866 20.78 5.54 -24.62
N SER A 867 21.92 6.19 -24.57
CA SER A 867 23.10 5.71 -23.85
C SER A 867 23.03 5.92 -22.32
N TRP A 868 21.86 6.20 -21.78
CA TRP A 868 21.70 6.49 -20.35
C TRP A 868 22.15 5.31 -19.48
N LYS A 869 23.04 5.57 -18.57
CA LYS A 869 23.67 4.59 -17.67
C LYS A 869 23.27 4.72 -16.21
N GLY A 870 22.24 5.51 -15.96
CA GLY A 870 21.84 5.93 -14.62
C GLY A 870 22.00 7.44 -14.47
N SER A 871 21.32 8.01 -13.50
CA SER A 871 21.45 9.41 -13.16
C SER A 871 22.72 9.65 -12.35
N GLY A 872 23.37 10.77 -12.61
CA GLY A 872 24.51 11.23 -11.85
C GLY A 872 24.09 11.96 -10.56
N PRO A 873 25.08 12.44 -9.80
CA PRO A 873 24.84 13.19 -8.55
C PRO A 873 23.93 14.40 -8.69
N ASP A 874 23.94 15.04 -9.85
CA ASP A 874 23.10 16.22 -10.15
C ASP A 874 21.61 15.92 -10.17
N ALA A 875 21.24 14.67 -10.28
CA ALA A 875 19.86 14.25 -10.20
C ALA A 875 19.31 14.21 -8.77
N ILE A 876 20.18 14.30 -7.76
CA ILE A 876 19.77 14.38 -6.36
C ILE A 876 19.22 15.79 -6.10
N THR A 877 17.94 15.87 -5.91
CA THR A 877 17.26 17.14 -5.63
C THR A 877 17.20 17.50 -4.16
N SER A 878 17.45 16.53 -3.32
CA SER A 878 17.59 16.77 -1.90
C SER A 878 18.39 15.68 -1.24
N LEU A 879 19.35 16.13 -0.50
CA LEU A 879 20.07 15.34 0.49
C LEU A 879 19.87 16.01 1.85
N LYS A 880 19.22 15.34 2.76
CA LYS A 880 19.04 15.81 4.12
C LYS A 880 19.70 14.86 5.10
N VAL A 881 20.44 15.41 6.02
CA VAL A 881 21.07 14.73 7.15
C VAL A 881 20.58 15.42 8.44
N ASN A 882 19.87 14.69 9.30
CA ASN A 882 19.27 15.24 10.52
C ASN A 882 18.24 16.36 10.28
N GLY A 883 17.53 16.27 9.16
CA GLY A 883 16.55 17.28 8.75
C GLY A 883 17.17 18.51 8.08
N GLU A 884 18.47 18.72 8.14
CA GLU A 884 19.19 19.79 7.46
C GLU A 884 19.54 19.41 6.03
N THR A 885 19.31 20.30 5.11
CA THR A 885 19.67 20.11 3.70
C THR A 885 21.17 20.27 3.54
N ILE A 886 21.82 19.27 3.01
CA ILE A 886 23.24 19.31 2.68
C ILE A 886 23.36 19.78 1.23
N THR A 887 24.02 20.90 1.05
CA THR A 887 24.27 21.49 -0.28
C THR A 887 25.67 21.24 -0.79
N ASP A 888 26.62 21.01 0.11
CA ASP A 888 28.02 20.71 -0.23
C ASP A 888 28.34 19.24 0.09
N TYR A 889 28.24 18.43 -0.92
CA TYR A 889 28.52 17.00 -0.83
C TYR A 889 29.03 16.46 -2.16
N THR A 890 29.78 15.40 -2.10
CA THR A 890 30.09 14.55 -3.25
C THR A 890 29.25 13.29 -3.17
N ALA A 891 28.62 12.90 -4.26
CA ALA A 891 27.80 11.71 -4.29
C ALA A 891 28.13 10.84 -5.51
N THR A 892 27.88 9.54 -5.36
CA THR A 892 27.87 8.58 -6.48
C THR A 892 26.60 7.76 -6.38
N LEU A 893 25.97 7.54 -7.52
CA LEU A 893 24.77 6.75 -7.65
C LEU A 893 25.12 5.46 -8.41
N ALA A 894 24.94 4.34 -7.77
CA ALA A 894 25.07 3.03 -8.42
C ALA A 894 23.69 2.36 -8.48
N ILE A 895 23.24 1.99 -9.66
CA ILE A 895 21.97 1.28 -9.84
C ILE A 895 22.06 -0.07 -9.11
N SER A 896 21.13 -0.30 -8.20
CA SER A 896 21.02 -1.56 -7.45
C SER A 896 19.90 -2.45 -7.99
N SER A 897 18.82 -1.86 -8.48
CA SER A 897 17.75 -2.59 -9.15
C SER A 897 16.93 -1.67 -10.05
N ILE A 898 16.33 -2.25 -11.07
CA ILE A 898 15.39 -1.57 -11.97
C ILE A 898 14.13 -2.43 -12.05
N LYS A 899 12.97 -1.83 -11.78
CA LYS A 899 11.68 -2.50 -11.87
C LYS A 899 10.80 -1.84 -12.90
N ASP A 900 10.06 -2.65 -13.63
CA ASP A 900 9.00 -2.19 -14.54
C ASP A 900 7.71 -1.83 -13.76
N SER A 901 6.68 -1.41 -14.49
CA SER A 901 5.38 -1.05 -13.92
C SER A 901 4.69 -2.20 -13.18
N ASP A 902 5.02 -3.43 -13.51
CA ASP A 902 4.46 -4.63 -12.91
C ASP A 902 5.29 -5.13 -11.71
N GLY A 903 6.40 -4.44 -11.41
CA GLY A 903 7.29 -4.74 -10.30
C GLY A 903 8.38 -5.77 -10.61
N ASN A 904 8.49 -6.23 -11.86
CA ASN A 904 9.50 -7.19 -12.27
C ASN A 904 10.88 -6.52 -12.41
N GLU A 905 11.91 -7.23 -12.01
CA GLU A 905 13.27 -6.73 -12.11
C GLU A 905 13.81 -6.92 -13.53
N ILE A 906 14.42 -5.88 -14.08
CA ILE A 906 14.96 -5.89 -15.44
C ILE A 906 16.36 -5.29 -15.50
N ALA A 907 17.11 -5.70 -16.50
CA ALA A 907 18.41 -5.11 -16.79
C ALA A 907 18.26 -3.72 -17.45
N ILE A 908 19.22 -2.83 -17.21
CA ILE A 908 19.22 -1.47 -17.74
C ILE A 908 19.15 -1.44 -19.28
N ASP A 909 19.78 -2.39 -19.94
CA ASP A 909 19.76 -2.50 -21.38
C ASP A 909 18.39 -2.86 -21.95
N ASN A 910 17.61 -3.63 -21.20
CA ASN A 910 16.25 -3.97 -21.56
C ASN A 910 15.30 -2.81 -21.27
N MET A 911 15.51 -2.10 -20.16
CA MET A 911 14.75 -0.90 -19.83
C MET A 911 14.85 0.14 -20.95
N ARG A 912 16.06 0.45 -21.40
CA ARG A 912 16.31 1.45 -22.44
C ARG A 912 15.66 1.13 -23.79
N LYS A 913 15.39 -0.14 -24.07
CA LYS A 913 14.81 -0.60 -25.31
C LYS A 913 13.29 -0.64 -25.33
N LYS A 914 12.65 -0.43 -24.23
CA LYS A 914 11.20 -0.57 -24.11
C LYS A 914 10.59 0.68 -23.49
N GLU A 915 9.63 1.28 -24.16
CA GLU A 915 8.89 2.43 -23.66
C GLU A 915 8.09 2.04 -22.41
N GLY A 916 8.04 2.93 -21.43
CA GLY A 916 7.34 2.67 -20.20
C GLY A 916 7.89 3.46 -19.03
N ASN A 917 7.25 3.26 -17.88
CA ASN A 917 7.68 3.83 -16.62
C ASN A 917 8.41 2.77 -15.79
N TYR A 918 9.56 3.14 -15.30
CA TYR A 918 10.44 2.25 -14.55
C TYR A 918 10.82 2.88 -13.23
N LYS A 919 10.99 2.04 -12.24
CA LYS A 919 11.48 2.44 -10.94
C LYS A 919 12.92 1.97 -10.78
N VAL A 920 13.84 2.91 -10.81
CA VAL A 920 15.26 2.64 -10.62
C VAL A 920 15.63 2.89 -9.17
N THR A 921 16.18 1.89 -8.53
CA THR A 921 16.73 2.01 -7.17
C THR A 921 18.25 2.16 -7.28
N TYR A 922 18.75 3.18 -6.63
CA TYR A 922 20.20 3.43 -6.54
C TYR A 922 20.71 3.12 -5.15
N GLN A 923 21.92 2.63 -5.08
CA GLN A 923 22.76 2.80 -3.90
C GLN A 923 23.46 4.16 -4.04
N VAL A 924 23.02 5.12 -3.26
CA VAL A 924 23.61 6.46 -3.27
C VAL A 924 24.67 6.52 -2.19
N THR A 925 25.91 6.61 -2.60
CA THR A 925 27.03 6.86 -1.70
C THR A 925 27.37 8.33 -1.76
N PHE A 926 27.35 9.00 -0.63
CA PHE A 926 27.71 10.42 -0.58
C PHE A 926 28.63 10.72 0.61
N GLU A 927 29.38 11.76 0.47
CA GLU A 927 30.33 12.27 1.45
C GLU A 927 30.10 13.76 1.64
N TYR A 928 29.97 14.22 2.84
CA TYR A 928 29.79 15.62 3.19
C TYR A 928 30.58 16.00 4.43
N ASN A 929 30.89 17.29 4.58
CA ASN A 929 31.63 17.83 5.72
C ASN A 929 30.70 18.00 6.93
N ILE A 930 31.11 17.48 8.08
CA ILE A 930 30.47 17.73 9.38
C ILE A 930 31.13 18.89 10.09
N SER A 931 32.39 19.08 9.90
CA SER A 931 33.24 20.19 10.35
C SER A 931 34.42 20.33 9.39
N GLU A 932 35.18 21.41 9.52
CA GLU A 932 36.34 21.69 8.66
C GLU A 932 37.32 20.52 8.49
N ASP A 933 37.38 19.60 9.42
CA ASP A 933 38.31 18.46 9.40
C ASP A 933 37.66 17.09 9.37
N LYS A 934 36.36 16.95 9.31
CA LYS A 934 35.69 15.68 9.36
C LYS A 934 34.67 15.49 8.26
N LYS A 935 35.00 14.60 7.39
CA LYS A 935 34.06 14.08 6.40
C LYS A 935 33.41 12.78 6.85
N LYS A 936 32.16 12.61 6.59
CA LYS A 936 31.47 11.33 6.75
C LYS A 936 30.92 10.84 5.43
N LYS A 937 31.08 9.58 5.20
CA LYS A 937 30.63 8.87 4.03
C LYS A 937 29.50 7.91 4.36
N TYR A 938 28.48 7.93 3.59
CA TYR A 938 27.28 7.12 3.75
C TYR A 938 26.86 6.47 2.44
N THR A 939 26.20 5.34 2.53
CA THR A 939 25.61 4.68 1.37
C THR A 939 24.15 4.31 1.68
N GLN A 940 23.21 4.77 0.84
CA GLN A 940 21.77 4.64 1.08
C GLN A 940 21.02 4.32 -0.21
N PRO A 941 20.02 3.43 -0.21
CA PRO A 941 19.16 3.29 -1.36
C PRO A 941 18.23 4.49 -1.54
N ALA A 942 18.10 4.93 -2.78
CA ALA A 942 17.12 5.93 -3.20
C ALA A 942 16.46 5.50 -4.50
N THR A 943 15.23 5.90 -4.73
CA THR A 943 14.49 5.53 -5.93
C THR A 943 14.23 6.72 -6.82
N GLN A 944 14.21 6.47 -8.13
CA GLN A 944 13.91 7.41 -9.19
C GLN A 944 12.91 6.79 -10.15
N ASN A 945 11.92 7.53 -10.57
CA ASN A 945 11.10 7.11 -11.70
C ASN A 945 11.80 7.52 -13.01
N VAL A 946 11.88 6.58 -13.92
CA VAL A 946 12.48 6.77 -15.23
C VAL A 946 11.42 6.47 -16.28
N THR A 947 11.07 7.47 -17.06
CA THR A 947 10.16 7.30 -18.17
C THR A 947 10.96 7.17 -19.47
N VAL A 948 10.77 6.08 -20.17
CA VAL A 948 11.36 5.86 -21.49
C VAL A 948 10.30 6.20 -22.55
N THR A 949 10.59 7.16 -23.38
CA THR A 949 9.69 7.63 -24.44
C THR A 949 10.25 7.30 -25.82
N ALA A 950 9.39 7.26 -26.81
CA ALA A 950 9.83 7.19 -28.19
C ALA A 950 10.79 8.35 -28.56
N PRO A 951 11.71 8.15 -29.48
CA PRO A 951 12.48 9.24 -30.05
C PRO A 951 11.53 10.29 -30.64
N VAL A 952 11.72 11.53 -30.28
CA VAL A 952 11.04 12.63 -30.98
C VAL A 952 11.63 12.65 -32.36
N VAL A 953 10.89 12.18 -33.34
CA VAL A 953 11.21 12.44 -34.75
C VAL A 953 10.91 13.92 -34.97
N ASN A 954 11.92 14.71 -34.95
CA ASN A 954 11.81 16.07 -35.52
C ASN A 954 11.62 15.87 -37.01
N GLU A 955 10.43 15.94 -37.46
CA GLU A 955 10.19 16.28 -38.85
C GLU A 955 10.55 17.73 -39.05
N SER A 956 11.76 17.96 -39.38
CA SER A 956 12.19 19.11 -40.17
C SER A 956 13.02 18.54 -41.29
N GLU A 957 12.31 18.22 -42.32
CA GLU A 957 12.69 18.43 -43.69
C GLU A 957 11.48 18.17 -44.57
#